data_273d38553b4ad14f1ea4b6aea359bf90
#
_entry.id   273d38553b4ad14f1ea4b6aea359bf90
#
_cell.length_a   1.000
_cell.length_b   1.000
_cell.length_c   1.000
_cell.angle_alpha   90.00
_cell.angle_beta   90.00
_cell.angle_gamma   90.00
#
_symmetry.space_group_name_H-M   'P 1'
#
loop_
_entity.id
_entity.type
_entity.pdbx_description
1 polymer ?
#
loop_
_entity_poly.entity_id
_entity_poly.type
_entity_poly.pdbx_seq_one_letter_code
_entity_poly.pdbx_strand_id
1 'polypeptide(L)'
;MKKNIFLLGRMMSTPLVYAGGVGESEPSGSNSLSAKHDSTVTLQEVSVRANFANEQVTPLNLTTITPQSLRIHTTAPNYVEVMQGVPGVYATSTSGSYGDASLNIRGFKQDNVAIMLNGIPIQGLTSGSMYWSNWMGLSDATYAIQIQKGMGNSMLADCAMGGLVNIITKTASHSPAGEVSVSTTQQGLTKTVLNYSTGRLANGWAANALVSYTRGNGFVECSNVNTLSYLLSVSKNFGTDHTLLFTAIGSPETHDQRNTELSYEEVMNYGRGYSKNWGYLNGEKYSIGRNHYFKPYFTLQHLKNGDRFSMKNSVYVAIASGGGRSTVSANSGSSIISHQDATGHIDFDAIMQENIANKDADGNSIGQYAMIDYLSGHLQAGAIASGEYKLTETTTLLGGVQYQYFDTWQKMKMLDLLGADYLLYYGAPYRLGDYIGSRYGRTTHHTSAFVQGKYVTDRWNLHLGTTVFNGNYRRHNDQTGAVSDWATGWGVSVKGGALYHILRATPNRSAALSVFANAGFNSRLPYAGVYLASSDLSITNNVTNEKNTLGEMGVRAAWNGGGVEVSAYIASWRNKTLTVNIAKRANEAAEKFQITGLNALHKGVELTAHQNLTDWLRVKAYAMLASWKGESCGKGITYDSYSGATLKEYAVYCNNLHVGDAPQTQYGAELNATFPIKGLLKRGMGKTDNVYASVSWNANADMYADFEPSSRTKETDGDAYKLPSYHLFDATVGWNTMVAKGVMMNIFATCTNLFDAFYIQRGIDGKSHDLATFRGYWGAPRMWSIGLRLNFQ
;
A
#
# COMPACT_ATOMS: atom_id res chain seq x y z
N MET A 1 -33.83 -4.39 22.83
CA MET A 1 -32.98 -3.53 22.01
C MET A 1 -33.77 -2.52 21.17
N LYS A 2 -34.62 -1.71 21.72
CA LYS A 2 -35.49 -0.72 21.02
C LYS A 2 -35.60 0.64 21.74
N LYS A 3 -34.63 1.02 22.58
CA LYS A 3 -34.74 2.28 23.35
C LYS A 3 -33.57 3.28 23.19
N ASN A 4 -32.52 2.97 22.41
CA ASN A 4 -31.36 3.85 22.31
C ASN A 4 -31.21 4.60 20.99
N ILE A 5 -32.16 4.50 20.06
CA ILE A 5 -32.11 5.23 18.78
C ILE A 5 -32.70 6.67 18.89
N PHE A 6 -33.35 6.98 19.97
CA PHE A 6 -34.04 8.28 20.15
C PHE A 6 -33.17 9.40 20.73
N LEU A 7 -31.94 9.12 21.16
CA LEU A 7 -31.07 10.14 21.76
C LEU A 7 -30.19 10.90 20.75
N LEU A 8 -29.99 10.39 19.54
CA LEU A 8 -29.22 11.10 18.50
C LEU A 8 -30.05 12.17 17.77
N GLY A 9 -31.37 12.12 17.84
CA GLY A 9 -32.27 13.06 17.14
C GLY A 9 -32.47 14.40 17.83
N ARG A 10 -32.00 14.60 19.06
CA ARG A 10 -32.26 15.81 19.85
C ARG A 10 -31.09 16.81 19.97
N MET A 11 -29.92 16.52 19.34
CA MET A 11 -28.78 17.45 19.32
C MET A 11 -28.68 18.35 18.09
N MET A 12 -29.66 18.32 17.19
CA MET A 12 -29.66 19.13 15.96
C MET A 12 -30.63 20.31 15.97
N SER A 13 -31.10 20.78 17.11
CA SER A 13 -31.96 21.96 17.15
C SER A 13 -31.43 23.02 18.13
N THR A 14 -30.43 23.77 17.67
CA THR A 14 -30.16 25.12 18.20
C THR A 14 -30.07 26.11 17.04
N PRO A 15 -30.69 27.30 17.19
CA PRO A 15 -30.86 28.20 16.06
C PRO A 15 -29.57 28.91 15.69
N LEU A 16 -29.32 28.96 14.38
CA LEU A 16 -28.27 29.75 13.73
C LEU A 16 -28.55 31.25 13.93
N VAL A 17 -27.62 31.93 14.58
CA VAL A 17 -27.55 33.40 14.54
C VAL A 17 -26.86 33.81 13.26
N TYR A 18 -27.56 34.63 12.49
CA TYR A 18 -27.12 35.22 11.23
C TYR A 18 -25.98 36.22 11.44
N ALA A 19 -24.86 36.04 10.78
CA ALA A 19 -23.94 37.11 10.43
C ALA A 19 -23.70 37.03 8.92
N GLY A 20 -24.17 38.09 8.25
CA GLY A 20 -24.23 38.18 6.82
C GLY A 20 -22.92 38.41 6.12
N GLY A 21 -22.91 37.94 4.90
CA GLY A 21 -22.31 38.50 3.74
C GLY A 21 -20.80 38.42 3.56
N VAL A 22 -20.37 37.71 2.61
CA VAL A 22 -19.67 38.13 1.38
C VAL A 22 -19.39 36.81 0.62
N GLY A 23 -19.93 36.71 -0.57
CA GLY A 23 -19.72 35.57 -1.45
C GLY A 23 -18.29 35.62 -1.98
N GLU A 24 -17.55 34.58 -1.67
CA GLU A 24 -16.34 34.25 -2.40
C GLU A 24 -16.58 33.00 -3.25
N SER A 25 -16.50 33.25 -4.55
CA SER A 25 -16.48 32.25 -5.60
C SER A 25 -15.26 31.35 -5.42
N GLU A 26 -15.49 30.03 -5.36
CA GLU A 26 -14.42 29.06 -5.56
C GLU A 26 -13.71 29.36 -6.89
N PRO A 27 -12.38 29.41 -6.95
CA PRO A 27 -11.68 29.57 -8.18
C PRO A 27 -11.80 28.31 -9.00
N SER A 28 -12.56 28.35 -10.07
CA SER A 28 -12.41 27.47 -11.22
C SER A 28 -10.92 27.43 -11.57
N GLY A 29 -10.34 26.24 -11.55
CA GLY A 29 -8.90 26.01 -11.70
C GLY A 29 -8.24 26.75 -12.84
N SER A 30 -7.67 27.85 -12.51
CA SER A 30 -6.55 28.44 -13.24
C SER A 30 -5.35 28.41 -12.30
N ASN A 31 -4.40 27.57 -12.60
CA ASN A 31 -3.06 27.64 -12.02
C ASN A 31 -2.43 28.95 -12.46
N SER A 32 -2.80 30.06 -11.87
CA SER A 32 -2.00 31.29 -11.99
C SER A 32 -0.79 31.11 -11.09
N LEU A 33 0.37 31.00 -11.69
CA LEU A 33 1.69 31.17 -11.08
C LEU A 33 1.81 32.61 -10.56
N SER A 34 1.11 32.96 -9.53
CA SER A 34 1.26 34.22 -8.81
C SER A 34 1.45 33.90 -7.34
N ALA A 35 2.71 33.78 -6.95
CA ALA A 35 3.09 33.78 -5.55
C ALA A 35 2.88 35.21 -5.00
N LYS A 36 1.63 35.56 -4.65
CA LYS A 36 1.40 36.55 -3.61
C LYS A 36 1.42 35.78 -2.29
N HIS A 37 2.38 36.12 -1.44
CA HIS A 37 2.37 35.79 -0.04
C HIS A 37 1.09 36.34 0.59
N ASP A 38 0.06 35.54 0.67
CA ASP A 38 -1.09 35.84 1.48
C ASP A 38 -0.90 35.15 2.84
N SER A 39 -0.85 35.95 3.88
CA SER A 39 -0.50 35.55 5.24
C SER A 39 -1.61 34.81 6.02
N THR A 40 -2.68 34.39 5.37
CA THR A 40 -3.75 33.58 5.98
C THR A 40 -3.58 32.10 5.61
N VAL A 41 -2.67 31.43 6.30
CA VAL A 41 -2.51 29.98 6.15
C VAL A 41 -3.66 29.29 6.87
N THR A 42 -4.51 28.56 6.12
CA THR A 42 -5.57 27.73 6.72
C THR A 42 -4.98 26.51 7.44
N LEU A 43 -5.64 26.01 8.47
CA LEU A 43 -5.14 24.90 9.31
C LEU A 43 -4.84 23.63 8.50
N GLN A 44 -5.70 23.32 7.54
CA GLN A 44 -5.50 22.20 6.61
C GLN A 44 -4.26 22.43 5.75
N GLU A 45 -4.01 23.64 5.36
CA GLU A 45 -2.86 24.06 4.57
C GLU A 45 -1.53 23.89 5.34
N VAL A 46 -1.50 24.16 6.64
CA VAL A 46 -0.30 23.99 7.49
C VAL A 46 0.07 22.52 7.67
N SER A 47 -0.88 21.67 8.02
CA SER A 47 -0.62 20.24 8.21
C SER A 47 -0.28 19.55 6.88
N VAL A 48 -0.91 19.98 5.79
CA VAL A 48 -0.64 19.51 4.44
C VAL A 48 0.74 19.98 3.99
N ARG A 49 1.10 21.25 4.10
CA ARG A 49 2.42 21.78 3.72
C ARG A 49 3.57 21.13 4.49
N ALA A 50 3.40 20.86 5.77
CA ALA A 50 4.43 20.19 6.58
C ALA A 50 4.75 18.76 6.12
N ASN A 51 3.86 18.13 5.34
CA ASN A 51 3.97 16.76 4.89
C ASN A 51 4.20 16.64 3.37
N PHE A 52 4.12 17.74 2.61
CA PHE A 52 4.26 17.74 1.16
C PHE A 52 5.65 18.18 0.70
N ALA A 53 6.23 17.46 -0.27
CA ALA A 53 7.28 17.98 -1.12
C ALA A 53 6.65 18.85 -2.20
N ASN A 54 7.30 19.95 -2.55
CA ASN A 54 6.82 20.84 -3.59
C ASN A 54 7.37 20.39 -4.95
N GLU A 55 6.50 20.07 -5.90
CA GLU A 55 6.87 19.60 -7.23
C GLU A 55 7.74 20.59 -8.02
N GLN A 56 7.56 21.88 -7.79
CA GLN A 56 8.27 22.93 -8.56
C GLN A 56 9.71 23.14 -8.09
N VAL A 57 10.01 22.86 -6.82
CA VAL A 57 11.32 23.12 -6.22
C VAL A 57 12.08 21.87 -5.82
N THR A 58 11.42 20.70 -5.86
CA THR A 58 12.07 19.44 -5.49
C THR A 58 12.75 18.82 -6.70
N PRO A 59 14.06 18.52 -6.66
CA PRO A 59 14.80 17.94 -7.78
C PRO A 59 14.59 16.43 -7.90
N LEU A 60 13.33 15.98 -7.94
CA LEU A 60 12.92 14.58 -8.00
C LEU A 60 11.73 14.41 -8.94
N ASN A 61 11.58 13.22 -9.49
CA ASN A 61 10.33 12.82 -10.14
C ASN A 61 9.26 12.61 -9.04
N LEU A 62 8.30 13.49 -9.03
CA LEU A 62 7.27 13.58 -8.00
C LEU A 62 5.89 13.67 -8.64
N THR A 63 4.96 12.85 -8.19
CA THR A 63 3.57 12.87 -8.63
C THR A 63 2.65 13.02 -7.42
N THR A 64 1.73 13.98 -7.47
CA THR A 64 0.69 14.18 -6.46
C THR A 64 -0.66 13.76 -7.00
N ILE A 65 -1.28 12.78 -6.36
CA ILE A 65 -2.67 12.39 -6.60
C ILE A 65 -3.54 13.29 -5.73
N THR A 66 -4.28 14.17 -6.38
CA THR A 66 -5.07 15.20 -5.72
C THR A 66 -6.38 14.66 -5.15
N PRO A 67 -7.03 15.38 -4.22
CA PRO A 67 -8.37 15.01 -3.72
C PRO A 67 -9.39 14.84 -4.83
N GLN A 68 -9.30 15.61 -5.89
CA GLN A 68 -10.21 15.53 -7.03
C GLN A 68 -10.02 14.22 -7.81
N SER A 69 -8.76 13.81 -8.08
CA SER A 69 -8.46 12.53 -8.74
C SER A 69 -8.91 11.35 -7.86
N LEU A 70 -8.68 11.42 -6.54
CA LEU A 70 -9.14 10.39 -5.61
C LEU A 70 -10.66 10.20 -5.65
N ARG A 71 -11.44 11.27 -5.77
CA ARG A 71 -12.92 11.20 -5.84
C ARG A 71 -13.44 10.47 -7.08
N ILE A 72 -12.73 10.54 -8.20
CA ILE A 72 -13.07 9.84 -9.44
C ILE A 72 -12.81 8.34 -9.31
N HIS A 73 -11.73 7.96 -8.59
CA HIS A 73 -11.29 6.56 -8.44
C HIS A 73 -11.73 5.90 -7.12
N THR A 74 -12.61 6.52 -6.32
CA THR A 74 -13.06 5.99 -5.00
C THR A 74 -13.86 4.70 -5.07
N THR A 75 -14.22 4.23 -6.24
CA THR A 75 -14.86 2.92 -6.44
C THR A 75 -13.87 1.81 -6.74
N ALA A 76 -12.56 2.11 -6.79
CA ALA A 76 -11.53 1.09 -6.92
C ALA A 76 -11.64 0.09 -5.77
N PRO A 77 -11.64 -1.22 -6.04
CA PRO A 77 -11.79 -2.23 -4.99
C PRO A 77 -10.63 -2.21 -3.99
N ASN A 78 -9.43 -1.85 -4.44
CA ASN A 78 -8.25 -1.78 -3.57
C ASN A 78 -7.64 -0.37 -3.55
N TYR A 79 -7.22 0.05 -2.37
CA TYR A 79 -6.65 1.39 -2.17
C TYR A 79 -5.47 1.71 -3.11
N VAL A 80 -4.57 0.75 -3.32
CA VAL A 80 -3.38 0.99 -4.17
C VAL A 80 -3.72 1.26 -5.63
N GLU A 81 -4.88 0.79 -6.11
CA GLU A 81 -5.29 0.96 -7.50
C GLU A 81 -5.55 2.43 -7.88
N VAL A 82 -5.78 3.31 -6.89
CA VAL A 82 -5.86 4.77 -7.13
C VAL A 82 -4.53 5.36 -7.61
N MET A 83 -3.43 4.62 -7.46
CA MET A 83 -2.09 5.03 -7.93
C MET A 83 -1.78 4.53 -9.35
N GLN A 84 -2.67 3.78 -9.98
CA GLN A 84 -2.54 3.41 -11.39
C GLN A 84 -2.54 4.68 -12.27
N GLY A 85 -1.90 4.59 -13.44
CA GLY A 85 -1.73 5.76 -14.32
C GLY A 85 -0.58 6.69 -13.94
N VAL A 86 0.22 6.33 -12.93
CA VAL A 86 1.52 6.95 -12.65
C VAL A 86 2.61 6.06 -13.27
N PRO A 87 3.44 6.57 -14.21
CA PRO A 87 4.45 5.74 -14.88
C PRO A 87 5.41 5.13 -13.86
N GLY A 88 5.74 3.87 -14.05
CA GLY A 88 6.59 3.11 -13.13
C GLY A 88 5.88 2.58 -11.89
N VAL A 89 4.62 2.90 -11.66
CA VAL A 89 3.79 2.35 -10.58
C VAL A 89 2.95 1.20 -11.14
N TYR A 90 3.01 0.06 -10.48
CA TYR A 90 2.17 -1.09 -10.77
C TYR A 90 1.47 -1.55 -9.49
N ALA A 91 0.17 -1.35 -9.45
CA ALA A 91 -0.70 -1.67 -8.33
C ALA A 91 -1.69 -2.76 -8.75
N THR A 92 -1.78 -3.83 -7.97
CA THR A 92 -2.64 -4.98 -8.30
C THR A 92 -3.34 -5.52 -7.06
N SER A 93 -4.52 -6.11 -7.25
CA SER A 93 -5.14 -6.99 -6.28
C SER A 93 -4.40 -8.33 -6.27
N THR A 94 -3.98 -8.82 -5.11
CA THR A 94 -3.29 -10.11 -5.01
C THR A 94 -4.25 -11.29 -5.00
N SER A 95 -5.37 -11.19 -4.28
CA SER A 95 -6.36 -12.26 -4.16
C SER A 95 -7.58 -12.10 -5.07
N GLY A 96 -7.71 -10.94 -5.71
CA GLY A 96 -8.92 -10.57 -6.46
C GLY A 96 -10.09 -10.14 -5.57
N SER A 97 -9.89 -10.10 -4.25
CA SER A 97 -10.84 -9.59 -3.27
C SER A 97 -10.48 -8.18 -2.79
N TYR A 98 -11.37 -7.59 -2.02
CA TYR A 98 -11.16 -6.27 -1.43
C TYR A 98 -10.16 -6.35 -0.27
N GLY A 99 -9.14 -5.51 -0.30
CA GLY A 99 -8.17 -5.34 0.79
C GLY A 99 -6.79 -5.89 0.51
N ASP A 100 -6.67 -7.00 -0.22
CA ASP A 100 -5.37 -7.57 -0.54
C ASP A 100 -4.79 -6.98 -1.81
N ALA A 101 -3.64 -6.35 -1.67
CA ALA A 101 -3.02 -5.64 -2.77
C ALA A 101 -1.50 -5.67 -2.72
N SER A 102 -0.88 -5.45 -3.88
CA SER A 102 0.56 -5.31 -4.06
C SER A 102 0.87 -4.00 -4.78
N LEU A 103 1.97 -3.38 -4.39
CA LEU A 103 2.48 -2.15 -4.99
C LEU A 103 3.94 -2.35 -5.39
N ASN A 104 4.22 -2.10 -6.67
CA ASN A 104 5.57 -2.05 -7.21
C ASN A 104 5.85 -0.66 -7.79
N ILE A 105 7.04 -0.15 -7.57
CA ILE A 105 7.51 1.10 -8.18
C ILE A 105 8.85 0.86 -8.86
N ARG A 106 8.93 1.08 -10.18
CA ARG A 106 10.11 0.83 -11.01
C ARG A 106 10.67 -0.60 -10.88
N GLY A 107 9.76 -1.59 -10.73
CA GLY A 107 10.11 -3.01 -10.54
C GLY A 107 10.55 -3.37 -9.11
N PHE A 108 10.63 -2.40 -8.21
CA PHE A 108 10.88 -2.67 -6.80
C PHE A 108 9.57 -3.00 -6.10
N LYS A 109 9.51 -4.15 -5.43
CA LYS A 109 8.36 -4.59 -4.63
C LYS A 109 8.20 -3.68 -3.39
N GLN A 110 7.03 -3.71 -2.78
CA GLN A 110 6.65 -2.79 -1.70
C GLN A 110 7.57 -2.82 -0.45
N ASP A 111 8.33 -3.88 -0.22
CA ASP A 111 9.37 -3.97 0.82
C ASP A 111 10.58 -3.06 0.54
N ASN A 112 10.69 -2.53 -0.67
CA ASN A 112 11.70 -1.57 -1.13
C ASN A 112 11.11 -0.21 -1.53
N VAL A 113 9.87 0.04 -1.12
CA VAL A 113 9.15 1.31 -1.26
C VAL A 113 8.81 1.81 0.13
N ALA A 114 9.23 3.01 0.50
CA ALA A 114 8.86 3.58 1.78
C ALA A 114 7.40 4.03 1.75
N ILE A 115 6.58 3.55 2.68
CA ILE A 115 5.17 3.94 2.81
C ILE A 115 5.00 4.72 4.10
N MET A 116 4.50 5.95 3.97
CA MET A 116 4.32 6.88 5.09
C MET A 116 2.88 7.33 5.20
N LEU A 117 2.44 7.53 6.43
CA LEU A 117 1.18 8.20 6.78
C LEU A 117 1.50 9.51 7.48
N ASN A 118 1.13 10.64 6.88
CA ASN A 118 1.45 11.99 7.38
C ASN A 118 2.96 12.20 7.66
N GLY A 119 3.82 11.56 6.83
CA GLY A 119 5.27 11.62 6.96
C GLY A 119 5.88 10.71 8.03
N ILE A 120 5.10 9.77 8.60
CA ILE A 120 5.56 8.76 9.55
C ILE A 120 5.59 7.40 8.85
N PRO A 121 6.71 6.66 8.85
CA PRO A 121 6.78 5.31 8.29
C PRO A 121 5.82 4.33 9.00
N ILE A 122 5.04 3.55 8.24
CA ILE A 122 3.99 2.66 8.78
C ILE A 122 4.22 1.17 8.50
N GLN A 123 5.28 0.84 7.76
CA GLN A 123 5.64 -0.54 7.41
C GLN A 123 6.16 -1.30 8.63
N GLY A 124 5.97 -2.63 8.61
CA GLY A 124 6.53 -3.51 9.64
C GLY A 124 8.05 -3.63 9.54
N LEU A 125 8.76 -3.50 10.66
CA LEU A 125 10.23 -3.58 10.70
C LEU A 125 10.79 -5.00 10.54
N THR A 126 9.94 -6.02 10.60
CA THR A 126 10.37 -7.42 10.46
C THR A 126 10.65 -7.83 9.03
N SER A 127 9.85 -7.33 8.06
CA SER A 127 9.90 -7.74 6.65
C SER A 127 9.73 -6.57 5.66
N GLY A 128 9.45 -5.36 6.13
CA GLY A 128 9.10 -4.23 5.27
C GLY A 128 7.73 -4.35 4.59
N SER A 129 6.98 -5.39 4.91
CA SER A 129 5.69 -5.63 4.27
C SER A 129 4.64 -4.62 4.72
N MET A 130 3.79 -4.23 3.78
CA MET A 130 2.58 -3.49 4.01
C MET A 130 1.39 -4.41 3.70
N TYR A 131 0.56 -4.69 4.70
CA TYR A 131 -0.69 -5.43 4.52
C TYR A 131 -1.82 -4.43 4.35
N TRP A 132 -2.25 -4.22 3.11
CA TRP A 132 -3.22 -3.18 2.77
C TRP A 132 -4.60 -3.45 3.35
N SER A 133 -4.95 -4.72 3.60
CA SER A 133 -6.18 -5.10 4.29
C SER A 133 -6.32 -4.49 5.68
N ASN A 134 -5.22 -4.26 6.40
CA ASN A 134 -5.24 -3.57 7.69
C ASN A 134 -5.64 -2.09 7.60
N TRP A 135 -5.78 -1.56 6.39
CA TRP A 135 -6.00 -0.14 6.07
C TRP A 135 -7.17 0.06 5.10
N MET A 136 -8.19 -0.79 5.14
CA MET A 136 -9.30 -0.79 4.18
C MET A 136 -10.05 0.55 4.09
N GLY A 137 -10.14 1.32 5.19
CA GLY A 137 -10.74 2.66 5.20
C GLY A 137 -9.82 3.79 4.74
N LEU A 138 -8.59 3.48 4.34
CA LEU A 138 -7.60 4.50 3.99
C LEU A 138 -8.03 5.31 2.77
N SER A 139 -8.73 4.70 1.79
CA SER A 139 -9.27 5.40 0.61
C SER A 139 -10.21 6.55 0.98
N ASP A 140 -11.02 6.34 2.03
CA ASP A 140 -11.99 7.33 2.50
C ASP A 140 -11.32 8.39 3.39
N ALA A 141 -10.29 7.99 4.14
CA ALA A 141 -9.53 8.82 5.06
C ALA A 141 -8.45 9.68 4.37
N THR A 142 -8.07 9.37 3.12
CA THR A 142 -7.00 10.05 2.39
C THR A 142 -7.46 11.39 1.83
N TYR A 143 -6.65 12.42 2.06
CA TYR A 143 -6.77 13.72 1.41
C TYR A 143 -5.99 13.76 0.09
N ALA A 144 -4.74 13.31 0.10
CA ALA A 144 -3.87 13.26 -1.09
C ALA A 144 -2.79 12.18 -0.92
N ILE A 145 -2.23 11.72 -2.05
CA ILE A 145 -1.09 10.81 -2.07
C ILE A 145 0.04 11.47 -2.83
N GLN A 146 1.24 11.44 -2.28
CA GLN A 146 2.44 11.93 -2.90
C GLN A 146 3.41 10.78 -3.17
N ILE A 147 3.72 10.55 -4.44
CA ILE A 147 4.63 9.49 -4.89
C ILE A 147 5.93 10.15 -5.34
N GLN A 148 7.02 9.88 -4.63
CA GLN A 148 8.37 10.30 -4.99
C GLN A 148 9.12 9.06 -5.47
N LYS A 149 9.56 9.05 -6.71
CA LYS A 149 10.24 7.87 -7.28
C LYS A 149 11.73 7.90 -6.95
N GLY A 150 12.37 6.73 -6.95
CA GLY A 150 13.75 6.58 -6.53
C GLY A 150 13.93 6.73 -5.02
N MET A 151 15.09 7.21 -4.55
CA MET A 151 15.37 7.29 -3.11
C MET A 151 14.54 8.31 -2.33
N GLY A 152 13.70 9.12 -3.01
CA GLY A 152 12.87 10.15 -2.38
C GLY A 152 13.68 11.23 -1.65
N ASN A 153 13.02 12.30 -1.24
CA ASN A 153 13.66 13.40 -0.49
C ASN A 153 13.60 13.23 1.03
N SER A 154 12.75 12.34 1.53
CA SER A 154 12.63 12.12 2.97
C SER A 154 13.89 11.45 3.53
N MET A 155 14.45 12.04 4.56
CA MET A 155 15.59 11.46 5.28
C MET A 155 15.19 10.30 6.21
N LEU A 156 13.88 10.10 6.41
CA LEU A 156 13.29 9.00 7.18
C LEU A 156 13.00 7.75 6.33
N ALA A 157 13.18 7.84 5.00
CA ALA A 157 12.93 6.76 4.05
C ALA A 157 14.23 5.98 3.76
N ASP A 158 14.68 5.20 4.71
CA ASP A 158 15.91 4.41 4.62
C ASP A 158 15.77 3.17 3.72
N CYS A 159 14.55 2.68 3.49
CA CYS A 159 14.27 1.52 2.63
C CYS A 159 13.85 1.88 1.20
N ALA A 160 13.74 3.16 0.84
CA ALA A 160 13.21 3.59 -0.45
C ALA A 160 14.23 3.45 -1.58
N MET A 161 14.13 2.39 -2.37
CA MET A 161 14.82 2.25 -3.67
C MET A 161 13.88 2.50 -4.85
N GLY A 162 12.70 1.90 -4.82
CA GLY A 162 11.66 2.14 -5.81
C GLY A 162 11.04 3.53 -5.68
N GLY A 163 10.82 3.96 -4.45
CA GLY A 163 10.18 5.24 -4.18
C GLY A 163 9.68 5.38 -2.75
N LEU A 164 9.03 6.51 -2.54
CA LEU A 164 8.33 6.85 -1.31
C LEU A 164 6.89 7.21 -1.65
N VAL A 165 5.94 6.61 -0.95
CA VAL A 165 4.52 6.94 -1.02
C VAL A 165 4.12 7.58 0.31
N ASN A 166 3.81 8.87 0.30
CA ASN A 166 3.31 9.57 1.48
C ASN A 166 1.81 9.80 1.35
N ILE A 167 1.06 9.14 2.22
CA ILE A 167 -0.40 9.22 2.30
C ILE A 167 -0.74 10.31 3.31
N ILE A 168 -1.53 11.29 2.89
CA ILE A 168 -1.92 12.40 3.72
C ILE A 168 -3.39 12.27 4.04
N THR A 169 -3.72 12.21 5.33
CA THR A 169 -5.08 12.01 5.79
C THR A 169 -5.87 13.31 5.80
N LYS A 170 -7.20 13.17 5.74
CA LYS A 170 -8.13 14.27 5.95
C LYS A 170 -7.94 14.85 7.35
N THR A 171 -7.94 16.17 7.45
CA THR A 171 -7.98 16.96 8.69
C THR A 171 -9.21 17.86 8.66
N ALA A 172 -9.41 18.64 9.70
CA ALA A 172 -10.54 19.58 9.72
C ALA A 172 -10.42 20.60 8.60
N SER A 173 -11.53 20.87 7.91
CA SER A 173 -11.68 21.93 6.93
C SER A 173 -11.67 23.31 7.58
N HIS A 174 -11.56 24.38 6.78
CA HIS A 174 -11.62 25.76 7.32
C HIS A 174 -13.00 26.08 7.91
N SER A 175 -14.05 25.69 7.21
CA SER A 175 -15.47 25.86 7.62
C SER A 175 -16.08 24.50 7.98
N PRO A 176 -17.20 24.47 8.75
CA PRO A 176 -17.94 23.24 8.97
C PRO A 176 -18.34 22.58 7.64
N ALA A 177 -18.14 21.29 7.54
CA ALA A 177 -18.47 20.54 6.33
C ALA A 177 -18.81 19.09 6.69
N GLY A 178 -19.70 18.48 5.90
CA GLY A 178 -20.07 17.08 6.07
C GLY A 178 -20.17 16.36 4.73
N GLU A 179 -20.01 15.05 4.76
CA GLU A 179 -20.20 14.16 3.63
C GLU A 179 -20.94 12.90 4.07
N VAL A 180 -21.94 12.51 3.30
CA VAL A 180 -22.59 11.20 3.37
C VAL A 180 -22.52 10.58 2.01
N SER A 181 -21.97 9.38 1.89
CA SER A 181 -21.96 8.69 0.60
C SER A 181 -22.29 7.20 0.73
N VAL A 182 -22.93 6.66 -0.29
CA VAL A 182 -23.21 5.24 -0.46
C VAL A 182 -22.84 4.84 -1.87
N SER A 183 -22.14 3.73 -2.00
CA SER A 183 -21.80 3.15 -3.31
C SER A 183 -21.93 1.63 -3.27
N THR A 184 -22.25 1.02 -4.41
CA THR A 184 -22.35 -0.43 -4.55
C THR A 184 -21.78 -0.88 -5.88
N THR A 185 -21.23 -2.10 -5.92
CA THR A 185 -20.77 -2.77 -7.14
C THR A 185 -21.79 -3.81 -7.61
N GLN A 186 -21.65 -4.27 -8.83
CA GLN A 186 -22.50 -5.34 -9.37
C GLN A 186 -22.42 -6.67 -8.59
N GLN A 187 -21.32 -6.92 -7.84
CA GLN A 187 -21.14 -8.09 -6.99
C GLN A 187 -21.74 -7.91 -5.59
N GLY A 188 -22.35 -6.76 -5.33
CA GLY A 188 -22.99 -6.44 -4.05
C GLY A 188 -22.04 -5.93 -2.97
N LEU A 189 -20.81 -5.56 -3.32
CA LEU A 189 -19.95 -4.84 -2.40
C LEU A 189 -20.50 -3.44 -2.19
N THR A 190 -20.96 -3.15 -0.97
CA THR A 190 -21.57 -1.88 -0.60
C THR A 190 -20.69 -1.15 0.40
N LYS A 191 -20.46 0.15 0.16
CA LYS A 191 -19.70 1.03 1.05
C LYS A 191 -20.55 2.23 1.41
N THR A 192 -20.60 2.55 2.71
CA THR A 192 -21.23 3.77 3.26
C THR A 192 -20.18 4.58 3.99
N VAL A 193 -20.11 5.89 3.74
CA VAL A 193 -19.15 6.80 4.37
C VAL A 193 -19.90 7.95 5.00
N LEU A 194 -19.55 8.27 6.25
CA LEU A 194 -19.98 9.45 6.99
C LEU A 194 -18.72 10.22 7.37
N ASN A 195 -18.63 11.50 7.02
CA ASN A 195 -17.54 12.38 7.39
C ASN A 195 -18.09 13.71 7.86
N TYR A 196 -17.54 14.23 8.95
CA TYR A 196 -17.89 15.55 9.48
C TYR A 196 -16.66 16.30 9.97
N SER A 197 -16.56 17.55 9.60
CA SER A 197 -15.56 18.50 10.06
C SER A 197 -16.23 19.67 10.78
N THR A 198 -15.74 20.00 11.97
CA THR A 198 -16.22 21.13 12.76
C THR A 198 -15.87 22.49 12.14
N GLY A 199 -14.95 22.50 11.18
CA GLY A 199 -14.25 23.72 10.83
C GLY A 199 -13.31 24.18 11.96
N ARG A 200 -12.70 25.34 11.76
CA ARG A 200 -11.85 25.98 12.76
C ARG A 200 -12.69 26.78 13.73
N LEU A 201 -12.68 26.40 15.00
CA LEU A 201 -13.39 27.10 16.08
C LEU A 201 -12.60 28.32 16.56
N ALA A 202 -13.31 29.32 17.09
CA ALA A 202 -12.70 30.57 17.57
C ALA A 202 -11.61 30.36 18.64
N ASN A 203 -11.70 29.30 19.43
CA ASN A 203 -10.72 28.94 20.46
C ASN A 203 -9.52 28.17 19.89
N GLY A 204 -9.39 28.03 18.56
CA GLY A 204 -8.27 27.36 17.87
C GLY A 204 -8.35 25.85 17.80
N TRP A 205 -9.42 25.21 18.26
CA TRP A 205 -9.68 23.79 18.03
C TRP A 205 -10.29 23.55 16.67
N ALA A 206 -10.01 22.37 16.10
CA ALA A 206 -10.68 21.85 14.93
C ALA A 206 -10.68 20.32 14.96
N ALA A 207 -11.74 19.69 14.49
CA ALA A 207 -11.87 18.23 14.48
C ALA A 207 -12.49 17.75 13.15
N ASN A 208 -12.03 16.59 12.69
CA ASN A 208 -12.65 15.83 11.61
C ASN A 208 -12.86 14.40 12.07
N ALA A 209 -14.06 13.89 11.89
CA ALA A 209 -14.41 12.51 12.19
C ALA A 209 -15.01 11.84 10.95
N LEU A 210 -14.50 10.67 10.62
CA LEU A 210 -14.96 9.85 9.50
C LEU A 210 -15.21 8.42 10.01
N VAL A 211 -16.31 7.85 9.55
CA VAL A 211 -16.64 6.42 9.72
C VAL A 211 -17.07 5.88 8.37
N SER A 212 -16.53 4.73 7.96
CA SER A 212 -17.00 4.02 6.78
C SER A 212 -17.24 2.54 7.08
N TYR A 213 -18.27 1.99 6.44
CA TYR A 213 -18.64 0.58 6.55
C TYR A 213 -18.70 -0.03 5.16
N THR A 214 -17.93 -1.10 4.95
CA THR A 214 -17.88 -1.84 3.69
C THR A 214 -18.25 -3.29 3.93
N ARG A 215 -19.20 -3.82 3.15
CA ARG A 215 -19.64 -5.21 3.21
C ARG A 215 -20.03 -5.72 1.83
N GLY A 216 -19.74 -6.98 1.55
CA GLY A 216 -20.17 -7.67 0.33
C GLY A 216 -19.10 -8.60 -0.23
N ASN A 217 -19.21 -8.92 -1.52
CA ASN A 217 -18.31 -9.84 -2.22
C ASN A 217 -17.50 -9.10 -3.28
N GLY A 218 -16.30 -9.61 -3.60
CA GLY A 218 -15.55 -9.29 -4.80
C GLY A 218 -16.01 -10.13 -6.00
N PHE A 219 -15.25 -10.08 -7.10
CA PHE A 219 -15.52 -10.90 -8.29
C PHE A 219 -15.06 -12.35 -8.12
N VAL A 220 -14.20 -12.62 -7.17
CA VAL A 220 -13.73 -13.97 -6.83
C VAL A 220 -14.77 -14.66 -5.95
N GLU A 221 -14.99 -15.94 -6.20
CA GLU A 221 -15.89 -16.77 -5.40
C GLU A 221 -15.49 -16.77 -3.92
N CYS A 222 -16.50 -16.74 -3.05
CA CYS A 222 -16.31 -16.79 -1.59
C CYS A 222 -15.30 -15.74 -1.09
N SER A 223 -15.36 -14.51 -1.60
CA SER A 223 -14.48 -13.39 -1.23
C SER A 223 -15.21 -12.32 -0.43
N ASN A 224 -15.91 -12.75 0.63
CA ASN A 224 -16.64 -11.82 1.51
C ASN A 224 -15.70 -10.84 2.19
N VAL A 225 -16.18 -9.60 2.35
CA VAL A 225 -15.52 -8.58 3.14
C VAL A 225 -16.52 -7.96 4.12
N ASN A 226 -16.05 -7.65 5.32
CA ASN A 226 -16.80 -6.92 6.33
C ASN A 226 -15.81 -6.08 7.15
N THR A 227 -15.87 -4.75 6.98
CA THR A 227 -14.98 -3.84 7.68
C THR A 227 -15.69 -2.57 8.11
N LEU A 228 -15.40 -2.13 9.32
CA LEU A 228 -15.74 -0.83 9.85
C LEU A 228 -14.44 -0.02 9.97
N SER A 229 -14.34 1.11 9.27
CA SER A 229 -13.15 1.95 9.31
C SER A 229 -13.47 3.31 9.92
N TYR A 230 -12.49 3.91 10.58
CA TYR A 230 -12.62 5.21 11.19
C TYR A 230 -11.36 6.06 11.05
N LEU A 231 -11.56 7.38 11.01
CA LEU A 231 -10.53 8.40 11.18
C LEU A 231 -11.05 9.47 12.13
N LEU A 232 -10.30 9.77 13.17
CA LEU A 232 -10.49 10.95 14.00
C LEU A 232 -9.22 11.81 13.93
N SER A 233 -9.36 13.05 13.51
CA SER A 233 -8.29 14.03 13.50
C SER A 233 -8.70 15.24 14.33
N VAL A 234 -7.95 15.55 15.37
CA VAL A 234 -8.21 16.69 16.27
C VAL A 234 -6.97 17.56 16.31
N SER A 235 -7.13 18.83 16.05
CA SER A 235 -6.03 19.79 16.10
C SER A 235 -6.31 20.96 17.02
N LYS A 236 -5.25 21.51 17.58
CA LYS A 236 -5.27 22.71 18.41
C LYS A 236 -4.14 23.63 17.98
N ASN A 237 -4.48 24.87 17.65
CA ASN A 237 -3.51 25.93 17.42
C ASN A 237 -3.26 26.68 18.71
N PHE A 238 -1.98 26.93 18.99
CA PHE A 238 -1.51 27.75 20.10
C PHE A 238 -0.75 28.93 19.52
N GLY A 239 -1.29 30.16 19.70
CA GLY A 239 -0.72 31.32 19.04
C GLY A 239 -0.81 31.21 17.50
N THR A 240 0.20 31.74 16.82
CA THR A 240 0.26 31.82 15.36
C THR A 240 1.11 30.73 14.72
N ASP A 241 1.98 30.10 15.50
CA ASP A 241 3.07 29.26 14.97
C ASP A 241 3.09 27.82 15.47
N HIS A 242 2.33 27.47 16.52
CA HIS A 242 2.27 26.11 17.07
C HIS A 242 0.94 25.42 16.76
N THR A 243 1.02 24.20 16.25
CA THR A 243 -0.12 23.30 16.05
C THR A 243 0.16 21.95 16.67
N LEU A 244 -0.76 21.46 17.48
CA LEU A 244 -0.80 20.08 17.94
C LEU A 244 -1.87 19.33 17.15
N LEU A 245 -1.54 18.19 16.55
CA LEU A 245 -2.43 17.38 15.74
C LEU A 245 -2.44 15.94 16.27
N PHE A 246 -3.57 15.49 16.76
CA PHE A 246 -3.84 14.10 17.08
C PHE A 246 -4.58 13.43 15.94
N THR A 247 -4.16 12.20 15.57
CA THR A 247 -4.86 11.38 14.58
C THR A 247 -5.02 9.97 15.11
N ALA A 248 -6.23 9.43 15.02
CA ALA A 248 -6.54 8.04 15.28
C ALA A 248 -7.18 7.44 14.01
N ILE A 249 -6.66 6.34 13.51
CA ILE A 249 -7.18 5.62 12.35
C ILE A 249 -7.16 4.12 12.61
N GLY A 250 -8.15 3.40 12.11
CA GLY A 250 -8.22 1.94 12.22
C GLY A 250 -9.33 1.36 11.38
N SER A 251 -9.18 0.08 11.07
CA SER A 251 -10.10 -0.67 10.22
C SER A 251 -10.19 -2.10 10.75
N PRO A 252 -11.00 -2.38 11.83
CA PRO A 252 -11.32 -3.76 12.15
C PRO A 252 -12.01 -4.43 10.96
N GLU A 253 -11.46 -5.55 10.54
CA GLU A 253 -11.88 -6.20 9.30
C GLU A 253 -11.94 -7.72 9.42
N THR A 254 -12.78 -8.32 8.58
CA THR A 254 -12.74 -9.72 8.20
C THR A 254 -12.94 -9.83 6.70
N HIS A 255 -12.15 -10.66 6.06
CA HIS A 255 -12.32 -10.94 4.63
C HIS A 255 -11.85 -12.34 4.27
N ASP A 256 -12.44 -12.90 3.22
CA ASP A 256 -12.03 -14.16 2.63
C ASP A 256 -11.12 -13.92 1.44
N GLN A 257 -10.08 -14.74 1.29
CA GLN A 257 -9.02 -14.59 0.31
C GLN A 257 -8.90 -15.81 -0.61
N ARG A 258 -8.52 -15.57 -1.86
CA ARG A 258 -7.96 -16.59 -2.72
C ARG A 258 -6.42 -16.59 -2.54
N ASN A 259 -5.92 -17.49 -1.71
CA ASN A 259 -4.49 -17.56 -1.36
C ASN A 259 -3.67 -18.42 -2.33
N THR A 260 -4.32 -19.12 -3.25
CA THR A 260 -3.67 -20.06 -4.15
C THR A 260 -3.77 -19.58 -5.59
N GLU A 261 -2.63 -19.51 -6.26
CA GLU A 261 -2.55 -19.21 -7.68
C GLU A 261 -3.26 -20.29 -8.50
N LEU A 262 -3.80 -19.88 -9.63
CA LEU A 262 -4.48 -20.75 -10.58
C LEU A 262 -3.54 -21.11 -11.75
N SER A 263 -3.75 -22.29 -12.31
CA SER A 263 -3.20 -22.63 -13.63
C SER A 263 -4.07 -22.02 -14.74
N TYR A 264 -3.52 -21.93 -15.94
CA TYR A 264 -4.30 -21.55 -17.13
C TYR A 264 -5.49 -22.48 -17.37
N GLU A 265 -5.30 -23.79 -17.20
CA GLU A 265 -6.34 -24.81 -17.36
C GLU A 265 -7.48 -24.61 -16.36
N GLU A 266 -7.16 -24.37 -15.07
CA GLU A 266 -8.18 -24.10 -14.05
C GLU A 266 -9.01 -22.85 -14.39
N VAL A 267 -8.37 -21.81 -14.91
CA VAL A 267 -9.10 -20.59 -15.31
C VAL A 267 -9.96 -20.80 -16.57
N MET A 268 -9.50 -21.61 -17.50
CA MET A 268 -10.30 -21.93 -18.69
C MET A 268 -11.51 -22.84 -18.35
N ASN A 269 -11.37 -23.74 -17.40
CA ASN A 269 -12.43 -24.66 -16.99
C ASN A 269 -13.45 -24.01 -16.07
N TYR A 270 -13.00 -23.17 -15.11
CA TYR A 270 -13.85 -22.63 -14.03
C TYR A 270 -14.02 -21.10 -14.10
N GLY A 271 -13.27 -20.41 -14.97
CA GLY A 271 -13.30 -18.97 -15.08
C GLY A 271 -12.34 -18.23 -14.14
N ARG A 272 -12.10 -16.93 -14.42
CA ARG A 272 -11.14 -16.10 -13.67
C ARG A 272 -11.58 -15.75 -12.24
N GLY A 273 -12.86 -15.92 -11.90
CA GLY A 273 -13.40 -15.76 -10.55
C GLY A 273 -13.28 -17.00 -9.67
N TYR A 274 -12.88 -18.13 -10.21
CA TYR A 274 -12.74 -19.38 -9.51
C TYR A 274 -11.76 -19.29 -8.33
N SER A 275 -12.09 -19.97 -7.23
CA SER A 275 -11.23 -20.11 -6.07
C SER A 275 -11.30 -21.52 -5.49
N LYS A 276 -10.16 -22.18 -5.40
CA LYS A 276 -10.05 -23.51 -4.76
C LYS A 276 -9.81 -23.42 -3.24
N ASN A 277 -9.96 -22.24 -2.65
CA ASN A 277 -9.74 -22.03 -1.22
C ASN A 277 -11.03 -22.12 -0.39
N TRP A 278 -12.09 -22.68 -0.91
CA TRP A 278 -13.36 -22.85 -0.21
C TRP A 278 -14.10 -24.12 -0.65
N GLY A 279 -15.07 -24.54 0.15
CA GLY A 279 -16.00 -25.62 -0.13
C GLY A 279 -17.24 -25.50 0.73
N TYR A 280 -18.06 -26.52 0.75
CA TYR A 280 -19.20 -26.61 1.66
C TYR A 280 -18.85 -27.44 2.90
N LEU A 281 -19.01 -26.86 4.08
CA LEU A 281 -18.89 -27.53 5.37
C LEU A 281 -20.25 -27.43 6.06
N ASN A 282 -20.88 -28.58 6.35
CA ASN A 282 -22.24 -28.61 6.91
C ASN A 282 -23.28 -27.78 6.12
N GLY A 283 -23.17 -27.77 4.80
CA GLY A 283 -24.07 -27.03 3.90
C GLY A 283 -23.79 -25.52 3.77
N GLU A 284 -22.85 -24.98 4.53
CA GLU A 284 -22.47 -23.58 4.50
C GLU A 284 -21.15 -23.37 3.72
N LYS A 285 -21.05 -22.24 3.00
CA LYS A 285 -19.79 -21.87 2.34
C LYS A 285 -18.71 -21.59 3.37
N TYR A 286 -17.64 -22.33 3.30
CA TYR A 286 -16.52 -22.26 4.23
C TYR A 286 -15.20 -21.99 3.50
N SER A 287 -14.60 -20.81 3.73
CA SER A 287 -13.29 -20.46 3.19
C SER A 287 -12.19 -20.90 4.15
N ILE A 288 -11.15 -21.52 3.61
CA ILE A 288 -9.91 -21.82 4.36
C ILE A 288 -8.96 -20.62 4.43
N GLY A 289 -9.25 -19.56 3.69
CA GLY A 289 -8.43 -18.35 3.58
C GLY A 289 -9.09 -17.12 4.22
N ARG A 290 -9.83 -17.26 5.34
CA ARG A 290 -10.42 -16.11 6.05
C ARG A 290 -9.37 -15.38 6.87
N ASN A 291 -9.26 -14.07 6.66
CA ASN A 291 -8.46 -13.17 7.48
C ASN A 291 -9.34 -12.36 8.42
N HIS A 292 -8.84 -12.03 9.60
CA HIS A 292 -9.46 -11.10 10.55
C HIS A 292 -8.36 -10.32 11.26
N TYR A 293 -8.41 -8.99 11.19
CA TYR A 293 -7.33 -8.18 11.74
C TYR A 293 -7.81 -6.82 12.20
N PHE A 294 -7.15 -6.29 13.23
CA PHE A 294 -7.36 -4.93 13.69
C PHE A 294 -6.04 -4.28 14.09
N LYS A 295 -5.70 -3.18 13.42
CA LYS A 295 -4.50 -2.37 13.67
C LYS A 295 -4.88 -0.91 13.91
N PRO A 296 -5.35 -0.53 15.13
CA PRO A 296 -5.51 0.86 15.48
C PRO A 296 -4.15 1.56 15.49
N TYR A 297 -4.11 2.75 14.90
CA TYR A 297 -2.92 3.58 14.77
C TYR A 297 -3.18 4.97 15.27
N PHE A 298 -2.39 5.43 16.22
CA PHE A 298 -2.51 6.73 16.88
C PHE A 298 -1.24 7.53 16.65
N THR A 299 -1.40 8.81 16.33
CA THR A 299 -0.29 9.75 16.22
C THR A 299 -0.58 11.05 16.93
N LEU A 300 0.45 11.63 17.52
CA LEU A 300 0.43 13.00 18.04
C LEU A 300 1.60 13.75 17.40
N GLN A 301 1.29 14.77 16.64
CA GLN A 301 2.27 15.61 15.94
C GLN A 301 2.24 17.02 16.48
N HIS A 302 3.40 17.57 16.81
CA HIS A 302 3.61 18.97 17.13
C HIS A 302 4.34 19.63 15.97
N LEU A 303 3.74 20.66 15.42
CA LEU A 303 4.29 21.48 14.34
C LEU A 303 4.56 22.88 14.90
N LYS A 304 5.75 23.39 14.66
CA LYS A 304 6.10 24.80 14.86
C LYS A 304 6.57 25.38 13.55
N ASN A 305 5.95 26.47 13.13
CA ASN A 305 6.30 27.20 11.93
C ASN A 305 6.77 28.61 12.33
N GLY A 306 8.08 28.79 12.48
CA GLY A 306 8.68 30.08 12.74
C GLY A 306 9.46 30.57 11.53
N ASP A 307 9.76 31.85 11.49
CA ASP A 307 10.45 32.49 10.35
C ASP A 307 11.85 31.92 10.13
N ARG A 308 12.62 31.68 11.20
CA ARG A 308 13.97 31.10 11.13
C ARG A 308 14.05 29.64 11.55
N PHE A 309 13.15 29.21 12.44
CA PHE A 309 13.17 27.86 12.97
C PHE A 309 11.79 27.22 12.94
N SER A 310 11.69 26.13 12.20
CA SER A 310 10.52 25.28 12.15
C SER A 310 10.87 23.90 12.71
N MET A 311 9.91 23.25 13.34
CA MET A 311 10.09 21.89 13.87
C MET A 311 8.85 21.04 13.65
N LYS A 312 9.09 19.73 13.49
CA LYS A 312 8.06 18.72 13.44
C LYS A 312 8.45 17.57 14.34
N ASN A 313 7.69 17.38 15.41
CA ASN A 313 7.84 16.26 16.33
C ASN A 313 6.63 15.35 16.20
N SER A 314 6.84 14.06 16.25
CA SER A 314 5.78 13.06 16.14
C SER A 314 6.04 11.94 17.11
N VAL A 315 5.00 11.51 17.81
CA VAL A 315 4.98 10.23 18.52
C VAL A 315 3.82 9.41 17.99
N TYR A 316 4.02 8.09 17.93
CA TYR A 316 3.00 7.21 17.39
C TYR A 316 3.01 5.84 18.04
N VAL A 317 1.85 5.19 18.03
CA VAL A 317 1.69 3.83 18.49
C VAL A 317 0.65 3.10 17.64
N ALA A 318 0.94 1.84 17.31
CA ALA A 318 0.00 0.89 16.72
C ALA A 318 0.00 -0.38 17.56
N ILE A 319 -1.19 -0.87 17.88
CA ILE A 319 -1.41 -2.12 18.60
C ILE A 319 -2.20 -3.02 17.66
N ALA A 320 -1.57 -4.04 17.13
CA ALA A 320 -2.17 -4.87 16.11
C ALA A 320 -2.38 -6.29 16.59
N SER A 321 -3.53 -6.84 16.30
CA SER A 321 -3.89 -8.22 16.65
C SER A 321 -4.92 -8.77 15.67
N GLY A 322 -4.76 -10.03 15.32
CA GLY A 322 -5.69 -10.74 14.46
C GLY A 322 -5.15 -12.10 14.10
N GLY A 323 -5.70 -12.66 13.02
CA GLY A 323 -5.28 -13.97 12.53
C GLY A 323 -5.79 -14.22 11.13
N GLY A 324 -5.42 -15.38 10.65
CA GLY A 324 -5.90 -15.90 9.38
C GLY A 324 -6.20 -17.38 9.49
N ARG A 325 -7.39 -17.78 9.04
CA ARG A 325 -7.73 -19.18 8.91
C ARG A 325 -6.77 -19.84 7.92
N SER A 326 -6.21 -20.95 8.31
CA SER A 326 -5.30 -21.77 7.52
C SER A 326 -5.53 -23.25 7.81
N THR A 327 -4.84 -24.10 7.11
CA THR A 327 -4.92 -25.56 7.26
C THR A 327 -3.63 -26.13 7.83
N VAL A 328 -3.75 -27.22 8.53
CA VAL A 328 -2.61 -28.05 8.96
C VAL A 328 -2.93 -29.51 8.63
N SER A 329 -1.91 -30.26 8.24
CA SER A 329 -2.02 -31.69 8.04
C SER A 329 -1.04 -32.46 8.94
N ALA A 330 -1.42 -33.67 9.36
CA ALA A 330 -0.55 -34.56 10.13
C ALA A 330 0.70 -34.96 9.33
N ASN A 331 0.55 -35.13 8.02
CA ASN A 331 1.63 -35.48 7.11
C ASN A 331 2.13 -34.25 6.36
N SER A 332 3.44 -33.99 6.42
CA SER A 332 4.06 -32.95 5.65
C SER A 332 3.86 -33.20 4.14
N GLY A 333 3.49 -32.14 3.40
CA GLY A 333 3.27 -32.19 1.96
C GLY A 333 1.86 -32.61 1.51
N SER A 334 0.98 -33.04 2.41
CA SER A 334 -0.45 -33.21 2.13
C SER A 334 -1.16 -31.86 2.22
N SER A 335 -2.10 -31.63 1.34
CA SER A 335 -2.88 -30.38 1.31
C SER A 335 -4.36 -30.68 1.25
N ILE A 336 -5.15 -29.98 2.06
CA ILE A 336 -6.61 -30.04 2.03
C ILE A 336 -7.17 -29.66 0.65
N ILE A 337 -6.48 -28.78 -0.08
CA ILE A 337 -6.87 -28.31 -1.42
C ILE A 337 -6.81 -29.45 -2.47
N SER A 338 -6.10 -30.53 -2.21
CA SER A 338 -6.07 -31.69 -3.12
C SER A 338 -7.36 -32.53 -3.08
N HIS A 339 -8.20 -32.36 -2.06
CA HIS A 339 -9.50 -33.01 -1.93
C HIS A 339 -10.56 -32.09 -2.55
N GLN A 340 -10.86 -32.32 -3.82
CA GLN A 340 -11.83 -31.53 -4.56
C GLN A 340 -13.05 -32.35 -4.95
N ASP A 341 -14.23 -31.72 -4.84
CA ASP A 341 -15.48 -32.24 -5.40
C ASP A 341 -15.51 -32.10 -6.94
N ALA A 342 -16.59 -32.53 -7.55
CA ALA A 342 -16.79 -32.43 -9.02
C ALA A 342 -16.83 -30.99 -9.54
N THR A 343 -16.98 -30.00 -8.70
CA THR A 343 -17.00 -28.57 -9.04
C THR A 343 -15.63 -27.89 -8.86
N GLY A 344 -14.63 -28.64 -8.41
CA GLY A 344 -13.26 -28.12 -8.16
C GLY A 344 -13.10 -27.46 -6.80
N HIS A 345 -14.09 -27.49 -5.92
CA HIS A 345 -14.02 -26.93 -4.57
C HIS A 345 -13.65 -27.99 -3.53
N ILE A 346 -13.27 -27.56 -2.32
CA ILE A 346 -12.86 -28.47 -1.25
C ILE A 346 -14.04 -29.37 -0.85
N ASP A 347 -13.83 -30.68 -0.92
CA ASP A 347 -14.76 -31.70 -0.43
C ASP A 347 -14.53 -31.95 1.06
N PHE A 348 -15.15 -31.11 1.90
CA PHE A 348 -15.06 -31.25 3.35
C PHE A 348 -15.71 -32.52 3.87
N ASP A 349 -16.75 -33.06 3.19
CA ASP A 349 -17.41 -34.28 3.59
C ASP A 349 -16.48 -35.51 3.43
N ALA A 350 -15.74 -35.58 2.32
CA ALA A 350 -14.72 -36.61 2.11
C ALA A 350 -13.59 -36.50 3.15
N ILE A 351 -13.11 -35.27 3.44
CA ILE A 351 -12.08 -35.04 4.46
C ILE A 351 -12.56 -35.46 5.86
N MET A 352 -13.80 -35.13 6.22
CA MET A 352 -14.37 -35.53 7.51
C MET A 352 -14.49 -37.05 7.62
N GLN A 353 -14.91 -37.72 6.55
CA GLN A 353 -14.99 -39.20 6.52
C GLN A 353 -13.58 -39.79 6.67
N GLU A 354 -12.57 -39.28 6.00
CA GLU A 354 -11.18 -39.74 6.15
C GLU A 354 -10.69 -39.59 7.60
N ASN A 355 -10.91 -38.40 8.19
CA ASN A 355 -10.54 -38.14 9.58
C ASN A 355 -11.22 -39.06 10.58
N ILE A 356 -12.55 -39.32 10.42
CA ILE A 356 -13.34 -40.13 11.32
C ILE A 356 -12.95 -41.61 11.18
N ALA A 357 -12.61 -42.05 9.98
CA ALA A 357 -12.26 -43.44 9.71
C ALA A 357 -10.89 -43.85 10.29
N ASN A 358 -9.96 -42.89 10.43
CA ASN A 358 -8.62 -43.11 10.96
C ASN A 358 -8.66 -43.14 12.49
N LYS A 359 -8.52 -44.36 13.08
CA LYS A 359 -8.69 -44.59 14.52
C LYS A 359 -7.39 -44.99 15.19
N ASP A 360 -7.22 -44.54 16.45
CA ASP A 360 -6.19 -45.09 17.37
C ASP A 360 -6.65 -46.42 18.02
N ALA A 361 -5.77 -46.98 18.85
CA ALA A 361 -6.05 -48.25 19.56
C ALA A 361 -7.22 -48.12 20.54
N ASP A 362 -7.55 -46.94 21.03
CA ASP A 362 -8.63 -46.63 21.96
C ASP A 362 -9.93 -46.26 21.24
N GLY A 363 -9.94 -46.26 19.90
CA GLY A 363 -11.10 -45.95 19.06
C GLY A 363 -11.33 -44.46 18.83
N ASN A 364 -10.45 -43.57 19.29
CA ASN A 364 -10.54 -42.13 18.99
C ASN A 364 -10.14 -41.84 17.54
N SER A 365 -10.79 -40.90 16.91
CA SER A 365 -10.48 -40.47 15.54
C SER A 365 -9.25 -39.59 15.51
N ILE A 366 -8.28 -39.93 14.66
CA ILE A 366 -7.04 -39.17 14.45
C ILE A 366 -7.17 -38.35 13.18
N GLY A 367 -7.20 -37.01 13.30
CA GLY A 367 -7.28 -36.11 12.14
C GLY A 367 -6.05 -36.20 11.25
N GLN A 368 -6.30 -36.32 9.94
CA GLN A 368 -5.29 -36.16 8.90
C GLN A 368 -5.15 -34.67 8.54
N TYR A 369 -6.27 -33.95 8.56
CA TYR A 369 -6.39 -32.53 8.28
C TYR A 369 -7.15 -31.80 9.38
N ALA A 370 -6.76 -30.58 9.67
CA ALA A 370 -7.48 -29.70 10.59
C ALA A 370 -7.38 -28.25 10.15
N MET A 371 -8.28 -27.42 10.67
CA MET A 371 -8.26 -25.98 10.50
C MET A 371 -7.58 -25.33 11.70
N ILE A 372 -6.73 -24.35 11.43
CA ILE A 372 -6.09 -23.51 12.44
C ILE A 372 -6.40 -22.03 12.21
N ASP A 373 -6.31 -21.26 13.28
CA ASP A 373 -6.20 -19.81 13.22
C ASP A 373 -4.73 -19.41 13.45
N TYR A 374 -4.09 -18.88 12.42
CA TYR A 374 -2.72 -18.37 12.49
C TYR A 374 -2.74 -16.97 13.05
N LEU A 375 -2.71 -16.87 14.36
CA LEU A 375 -2.79 -15.63 15.11
C LEU A 375 -1.46 -14.89 15.09
N SER A 376 -1.52 -13.60 14.85
CA SER A 376 -0.35 -12.71 14.89
C SER A 376 -0.73 -11.33 15.40
N GLY A 377 0.25 -10.65 15.98
CA GLY A 377 0.07 -9.27 16.40
C GLY A 377 1.40 -8.57 16.57
N HIS A 378 1.31 -7.28 16.79
CA HIS A 378 2.49 -6.48 17.10
C HIS A 378 2.15 -5.20 17.86
N LEU A 379 3.13 -4.76 18.65
CA LEU A 379 3.21 -3.40 19.16
C LEU A 379 4.25 -2.64 18.34
N GLN A 380 3.85 -1.56 17.71
CA GLN A 380 4.73 -0.62 17.03
C GLN A 380 4.64 0.73 17.72
N ALA A 381 5.73 1.28 18.21
CA ALA A 381 5.77 2.60 18.81
C ALA A 381 7.00 3.36 18.33
N GLY A 382 6.93 4.67 18.28
CA GLY A 382 8.09 5.44 17.89
C GLY A 382 7.94 6.94 18.12
N ALA A 383 9.08 7.60 18.02
CA ALA A 383 9.19 9.05 18.11
C ALA A 383 10.11 9.59 17.00
N ILE A 384 9.74 10.72 16.45
CA ILE A 384 10.51 11.46 15.45
C ILE A 384 10.60 12.90 15.94
N ALA A 385 11.81 13.44 16.01
CA ALA A 385 12.06 14.85 16.27
C ALA A 385 12.88 15.42 15.13
N SER A 386 12.41 16.47 14.47
CA SER A 386 13.12 17.14 13.40
C SER A 386 12.96 18.65 13.47
N GLY A 387 14.02 19.35 13.10
CA GLY A 387 14.06 20.81 13.05
C GLY A 387 14.70 21.30 11.77
N GLU A 388 14.17 22.38 11.24
CA GLU A 388 14.69 23.09 10.08
C GLU A 388 15.07 24.51 10.50
N TYR A 389 16.31 24.90 10.26
CA TYR A 389 16.85 26.19 10.60
C TYR A 389 17.36 26.93 9.36
N LYS A 390 16.84 28.11 9.11
CA LYS A 390 17.29 29.00 8.04
C LYS A 390 18.57 29.69 8.47
N LEU A 391 19.70 29.25 7.94
CA LEU A 391 21.01 29.86 8.17
C LEU A 391 21.08 31.24 7.51
N THR A 392 20.59 31.32 6.26
CA THR A 392 20.46 32.52 5.46
C THR A 392 19.13 32.47 4.71
N GLU A 393 18.81 33.52 3.95
CA GLU A 393 17.61 33.51 3.08
C GLU A 393 17.63 32.41 2.00
N THR A 394 18.83 31.94 1.65
CA THR A 394 19.01 30.91 0.62
C THR A 394 19.40 29.52 1.18
N THR A 395 19.91 29.47 2.42
CA THR A 395 20.47 28.24 2.99
C THR A 395 19.69 27.79 4.20
N THR A 396 19.24 26.55 4.18
CA THR A 396 18.50 25.93 5.27
C THR A 396 19.17 24.62 5.68
N LEU A 397 19.28 24.38 6.96
CA LEU A 397 19.73 23.12 7.55
C LEU A 397 18.55 22.41 8.19
N LEU A 398 18.33 21.15 7.81
CA LEU A 398 17.37 20.23 8.41
C LEU A 398 18.14 19.15 9.16
N GLY A 399 17.73 18.83 10.38
CA GLY A 399 18.29 17.72 11.16
C GLY A 399 17.22 17.04 12.00
N GLY A 400 17.47 15.80 12.37
CA GLY A 400 16.53 15.10 13.22
C GLY A 400 16.99 13.70 13.62
N VAL A 401 16.18 13.12 14.50
CA VAL A 401 16.35 11.77 15.02
C VAL A 401 15.04 11.03 14.99
N GLN A 402 15.11 9.71 14.83
CA GLN A 402 13.98 8.80 14.90
C GLN A 402 14.33 7.59 15.76
N TYR A 403 13.40 7.16 16.56
CA TYR A 403 13.43 5.87 17.23
C TYR A 403 12.14 5.11 16.95
N GLN A 404 12.26 3.81 16.66
CA GLN A 404 11.16 2.90 16.45
C GLN A 404 11.37 1.63 17.29
N TYR A 405 10.33 1.22 17.97
CA TYR A 405 10.19 -0.05 18.65
C TYR A 405 9.14 -0.90 17.93
N PHE A 406 9.46 -2.15 17.67
CA PHE A 406 8.53 -3.07 17.02
C PHE A 406 8.67 -4.46 17.65
N ASP A 407 7.60 -4.93 18.27
CA ASP A 407 7.57 -6.24 18.91
C ASP A 407 6.41 -7.06 18.34
N THR A 408 6.70 -8.26 17.89
CA THR A 408 5.72 -9.14 17.22
C THR A 408 5.52 -10.42 18.02
N TRP A 409 4.36 -11.04 17.84
CA TRP A 409 4.09 -12.38 18.33
C TRP A 409 3.30 -13.17 17.27
N GLN A 410 3.52 -14.50 17.25
CA GLN A 410 2.84 -15.45 16.37
C GLN A 410 2.53 -16.73 17.12
N LYS A 411 1.35 -17.30 16.88
CA LYS A 411 0.89 -18.56 17.43
C LYS A 411 -0.19 -19.19 16.55
N MET A 412 -0.28 -20.51 16.53
CA MET A 412 -1.31 -21.24 15.81
C MET A 412 -2.26 -21.88 16.81
N LYS A 413 -3.57 -21.66 16.62
CA LYS A 413 -4.62 -22.23 17.48
C LYS A 413 -5.46 -23.22 16.67
N MET A 414 -5.72 -24.40 17.21
CA MET A 414 -6.63 -25.39 16.61
C MET A 414 -8.03 -24.81 16.57
N LEU A 415 -8.58 -24.67 15.35
CA LEU A 415 -9.87 -24.03 15.10
C LEU A 415 -10.99 -25.05 14.85
N ASP A 416 -10.69 -26.12 14.09
CA ASP A 416 -11.63 -27.20 13.76
C ASP A 416 -10.84 -28.47 13.43
N LEU A 417 -11.27 -29.59 13.95
CA LEU A 417 -10.64 -30.89 13.72
C LEU A 417 -11.29 -31.68 12.58
N LEU A 418 -12.27 -31.09 11.90
CA LEU A 418 -13.00 -31.69 10.78
C LEU A 418 -13.45 -33.14 11.08
N GLY A 419 -14.16 -33.29 12.20
CA GLY A 419 -14.72 -34.55 12.63
C GLY A 419 -13.81 -35.50 13.44
N ALA A 420 -12.53 -35.16 13.63
CA ALA A 420 -11.62 -35.96 14.46
C ALA A 420 -11.70 -35.55 15.95
N ASP A 421 -11.22 -36.47 16.82
CA ASP A 421 -11.07 -36.23 18.25
C ASP A 421 -9.79 -35.44 18.58
N TYR A 422 -8.73 -35.63 17.78
CA TYR A 422 -7.46 -34.89 17.88
C TYR A 422 -6.65 -34.98 16.57
N LEU A 423 -5.71 -34.06 16.40
CA LEU A 423 -4.69 -34.08 15.34
C LEU A 423 -3.37 -34.53 15.95
N LEU A 424 -2.69 -35.50 15.31
CA LEU A 424 -1.31 -35.86 15.67
C LEU A 424 -0.35 -35.00 14.85
N TYR A 425 0.30 -33.99 15.46
CA TYR A 425 1.20 -33.09 14.78
C TYR A 425 2.60 -33.17 15.39
N TYR A 426 3.60 -33.58 14.60
CA TYR A 426 4.97 -33.89 15.07
C TYR A 426 5.00 -34.81 16.29
N GLY A 427 4.18 -35.86 16.29
CA GLY A 427 4.13 -36.83 17.34
C GLY A 427 3.38 -36.46 18.64
N ALA A 428 2.83 -35.23 18.70
CA ALA A 428 2.03 -34.77 19.82
C ALA A 428 0.55 -34.65 19.44
N PRO A 429 -0.37 -35.08 20.31
CA PRO A 429 -1.81 -34.94 20.09
C PRO A 429 -2.27 -33.51 20.44
N TYR A 430 -3.06 -32.91 19.54
CA TYR A 430 -3.66 -31.58 19.73
C TYR A 430 -5.17 -31.65 19.55
N ARG A 431 -5.89 -31.06 20.48
CA ARG A 431 -7.35 -31.00 20.52
C ARG A 431 -7.85 -29.62 20.12
N LEU A 432 -9.17 -29.50 19.92
CA LEU A 432 -9.82 -28.21 19.62
C LEU A 432 -9.46 -27.16 20.68
N GLY A 433 -9.01 -25.98 20.21
CA GLY A 433 -8.61 -24.86 21.05
C GLY A 433 -7.15 -24.87 21.51
N ASP A 434 -6.43 -25.97 21.33
CA ASP A 434 -5.00 -26.04 21.69
C ASP A 434 -4.15 -25.13 20.80
N TYR A 435 -3.05 -24.68 21.37
CA TYR A 435 -2.02 -23.99 20.59
C TYR A 435 -0.99 -25.01 20.12
N ILE A 436 -0.78 -25.07 18.81
CA ILE A 436 0.15 -25.99 18.16
C ILE A 436 1.44 -25.31 17.75
N GLY A 437 2.52 -26.08 17.72
CA GLY A 437 3.84 -25.61 17.31
C GLY A 437 4.45 -24.54 18.23
N SER A 438 5.43 -23.85 17.71
CA SER A 438 6.19 -22.86 18.47
C SER A 438 5.44 -21.52 18.56
N ARG A 439 5.47 -20.89 19.74
CA ARG A 439 5.00 -19.51 19.97
C ARG A 439 6.21 -18.63 20.04
N TYR A 440 6.37 -17.77 19.06
CA TYR A 440 7.55 -16.90 18.99
C TYR A 440 7.20 -15.52 18.47
N GLY A 441 8.09 -14.61 18.79
CA GLY A 441 8.06 -13.27 18.26
C GLY A 441 9.45 -12.70 18.00
N ARG A 442 9.46 -11.45 17.62
CA ARG A 442 10.69 -10.71 17.33
C ARG A 442 10.58 -9.29 17.87
N THR A 443 11.59 -8.89 18.61
CA THR A 443 11.76 -7.49 19.05
C THR A 443 12.76 -6.80 18.15
N THR A 444 12.42 -5.62 17.67
CA THR A 444 13.29 -4.78 16.85
C THR A 444 13.34 -3.38 17.42
N HIS A 445 14.54 -2.84 17.58
CA HIS A 445 14.80 -1.42 17.83
C HIS A 445 15.48 -0.85 16.59
N HIS A 446 14.93 0.23 16.06
CA HIS A 446 15.52 0.95 14.93
C HIS A 446 15.69 2.41 15.30
N THR A 447 16.93 2.90 15.18
CA THR A 447 17.29 4.30 15.49
C THR A 447 17.95 4.92 14.29
N SER A 448 17.58 6.14 13.95
CA SER A 448 18.27 6.90 12.90
C SER A 448 18.49 8.35 13.31
N ALA A 449 19.57 8.92 12.78
CA ALA A 449 19.89 10.34 12.88
C ALA A 449 20.24 10.87 11.48
N PHE A 450 19.76 12.04 11.14
CA PHE A 450 19.98 12.62 9.82
C PHE A 450 20.27 14.12 9.85
N VAL A 451 20.96 14.57 8.81
CA VAL A 451 21.18 15.98 8.51
C VAL A 451 21.05 16.21 7.00
N GLN A 452 20.46 17.32 6.61
CA GLN A 452 20.33 17.74 5.21
C GLN A 452 20.53 19.24 5.10
N GLY A 453 21.42 19.67 4.20
CA GLY A 453 21.55 21.06 3.75
C GLY A 453 20.70 21.28 2.50
N LYS A 454 20.02 22.42 2.45
CA LYS A 454 19.28 22.90 1.27
C LYS A 454 19.79 24.28 0.89
N TYR A 455 20.01 24.51 -0.40
CA TYR A 455 20.37 25.82 -0.95
C TYR A 455 19.39 26.17 -2.07
N VAL A 456 18.61 27.20 -1.84
CA VAL A 456 17.53 27.64 -2.74
C VAL A 456 17.74 29.07 -3.15
N THR A 457 17.88 29.29 -4.44
CA THR A 457 17.97 30.61 -5.06
C THR A 457 16.90 30.73 -6.14
N ASP A 458 16.90 31.82 -6.83
CA ASP A 458 16.02 32.02 -7.97
C ASP A 458 16.21 31.01 -9.09
N ARG A 459 17.42 30.49 -9.27
CA ARG A 459 17.74 29.55 -10.36
C ARG A 459 18.10 28.16 -9.90
N TRP A 460 18.65 28.00 -8.68
CA TRP A 460 19.14 26.73 -8.17
C TRP A 460 18.37 26.28 -6.95
N ASN A 461 17.98 25.02 -6.95
CA ASN A 461 17.54 24.30 -5.77
C ASN A 461 18.45 23.10 -5.59
N LEU A 462 19.30 23.13 -4.59
CA LEU A 462 20.25 22.07 -4.26
C LEU A 462 19.89 21.47 -2.91
N HIS A 463 20.08 20.17 -2.76
CA HIS A 463 20.08 19.53 -1.45
C HIS A 463 21.12 18.42 -1.37
N LEU A 464 21.65 18.22 -0.19
CA LEU A 464 22.53 17.11 0.16
C LEU A 464 22.24 16.71 1.60
N GLY A 465 22.05 15.42 1.82
CA GLY A 465 21.76 14.90 3.15
C GLY A 465 22.34 13.52 3.38
N THR A 466 22.53 13.20 4.65
CA THR A 466 22.97 11.88 5.11
C THR A 466 22.11 11.43 6.28
N THR A 467 21.89 10.12 6.35
CA THR A 467 21.26 9.43 7.47
C THR A 467 22.14 8.29 7.90
N VAL A 468 22.35 8.15 9.20
CA VAL A 468 22.93 6.97 9.81
C VAL A 468 21.85 6.25 10.60
N PHE A 469 21.78 4.94 10.48
CA PHE A 469 20.79 4.13 11.17
C PHE A 469 21.38 2.87 11.76
N ASN A 470 20.79 2.45 12.87
CA ASN A 470 21.15 1.25 13.61
C ASN A 470 19.88 0.39 13.82
N GLY A 471 20.01 -0.89 13.62
CA GLY A 471 18.97 -1.88 13.90
C GLY A 471 19.46 -2.92 14.88
N ASN A 472 18.65 -3.24 15.89
CA ASN A 472 18.91 -4.30 16.84
C ASN A 472 17.72 -5.26 16.81
N TYR A 473 18.01 -6.53 16.67
CA TYR A 473 17.01 -7.57 16.44
C TYR A 473 17.23 -8.72 17.39
N ARG A 474 16.17 -9.25 18.01
CA ARG A 474 16.20 -10.52 18.74
C ARG A 474 14.91 -11.29 18.54
N ARG A 475 14.99 -12.61 18.72
CA ARG A 475 13.85 -13.51 18.79
C ARG A 475 13.52 -13.83 20.24
N HIS A 476 12.25 -14.02 20.54
CA HIS A 476 11.77 -14.55 21.81
C HIS A 476 10.81 -15.71 21.56
N ASN A 477 10.80 -16.66 22.49
CA ASN A 477 9.85 -17.77 22.53
C ASN A 477 8.85 -17.51 23.66
N ASP A 478 7.59 -17.25 23.29
CA ASP A 478 6.54 -16.86 24.25
C ASP A 478 6.05 -18.04 25.10
N GLN A 479 6.45 -19.27 24.78
CA GLN A 479 6.08 -20.46 25.52
C GLN A 479 7.07 -20.76 26.64
N THR A 480 8.37 -20.59 26.39
CA THR A 480 9.44 -20.89 27.31
C THR A 480 10.02 -19.66 28.01
N GLY A 481 9.75 -18.46 27.51
CA GLY A 481 10.37 -17.22 27.97
C GLY A 481 11.83 -17.05 27.51
N ALA A 482 12.36 -17.99 26.73
CA ALA A 482 13.72 -17.92 26.22
C ALA A 482 13.86 -16.85 25.13
N VAL A 483 15.03 -16.21 25.05
CA VAL A 483 15.34 -15.15 24.08
C VAL A 483 16.69 -15.43 23.42
N SER A 484 16.86 -15.00 22.17
CA SER A 484 18.15 -15.01 21.47
C SER A 484 19.06 -13.89 21.98
N ASP A 485 20.32 -13.95 21.61
CA ASP A 485 21.18 -12.78 21.64
C ASP A 485 20.66 -11.68 20.68
N TRP A 486 21.21 -10.46 20.86
CA TRP A 486 20.93 -9.36 19.97
C TRP A 486 21.81 -9.42 18.72
N ALA A 487 21.16 -9.43 17.54
CA ALA A 487 21.83 -9.14 16.29
C ALA A 487 21.78 -7.63 16.03
N THR A 488 22.92 -7.03 15.74
CA THR A 488 23.05 -5.57 15.53
C THR A 488 23.62 -5.27 14.17
N GLY A 489 23.06 -4.26 13.50
CA GLY A 489 23.54 -3.76 12.22
C GLY A 489 23.59 -2.23 12.17
N TRP A 490 24.47 -1.71 11.31
CA TRP A 490 24.59 -0.28 11.03
C TRP A 490 24.46 -0.02 9.53
N GLY A 491 23.79 1.06 9.16
CA GLY A 491 23.65 1.49 7.79
C GLY A 491 23.82 2.98 7.61
N VAL A 492 24.01 3.40 6.37
CA VAL A 492 24.17 4.80 5.99
C VAL A 492 23.48 5.07 4.67
N SER A 493 22.83 6.22 4.56
CA SER A 493 22.25 6.72 3.31
C SER A 493 22.79 8.11 3.02
N VAL A 494 23.19 8.36 1.79
CA VAL A 494 23.59 9.68 1.30
C VAL A 494 22.76 9.99 0.07
N LYS A 495 22.12 11.16 0.03
CA LYS A 495 21.24 11.59 -1.06
C LYS A 495 21.52 13.04 -1.40
N GLY A 496 21.57 13.35 -2.69
CA GLY A 496 21.71 14.72 -3.16
C GLY A 496 20.99 14.95 -4.48
N GLY A 497 20.59 16.18 -4.70
CA GLY A 497 19.95 16.57 -5.94
C GLY A 497 20.10 18.05 -6.24
N ALA A 498 19.99 18.37 -7.51
CA ALA A 498 20.06 19.70 -8.06
C ALA A 498 18.93 19.92 -9.06
N LEU A 499 18.26 21.05 -8.97
CA LEU A 499 17.33 21.54 -9.97
C LEU A 499 17.77 22.93 -10.42
N TYR A 500 17.82 23.14 -11.73
CA TYR A 500 18.15 24.41 -12.34
C TYR A 500 17.01 24.92 -13.20
N HIS A 501 16.53 26.13 -12.92
CA HIS A 501 15.53 26.84 -13.71
C HIS A 501 16.18 27.54 -14.90
N ILE A 502 16.09 26.93 -16.09
CA ILE A 502 16.54 27.54 -17.35
C ILE A 502 15.62 28.72 -17.64
N LEU A 503 14.32 28.53 -17.48
CA LEU A 503 13.29 29.54 -17.70
C LEU A 503 12.32 29.49 -16.51
N ARG A 504 12.05 30.64 -15.91
CA ARG A 504 11.07 30.75 -14.82
C ARG A 504 9.78 31.39 -15.31
N ALA A 505 8.67 30.90 -14.81
CA ALA A 505 7.41 31.60 -14.97
C ALA A 505 7.46 32.91 -14.21
N THR A 506 6.94 33.98 -14.85
CA THR A 506 6.79 35.31 -14.28
C THR A 506 5.37 35.78 -14.57
N PRO A 507 4.88 36.89 -13.96
CA PRO A 507 3.56 37.41 -14.28
C PRO A 507 3.32 37.67 -15.78
N ASN A 508 4.38 37.95 -16.52
CA ASN A 508 4.34 38.22 -17.97
C ASN A 508 4.72 36.99 -18.84
N ARG A 509 5.07 35.89 -18.25
CA ARG A 509 5.48 34.65 -18.94
C ARG A 509 4.98 33.44 -18.19
N SER A 510 4.01 32.74 -18.74
CA SER A 510 3.46 31.52 -18.16
C SER A 510 4.36 30.27 -18.33
N ALA A 511 5.38 30.33 -19.22
CA ALA A 511 6.27 29.20 -19.49
C ALA A 511 7.40 29.08 -18.47
N ALA A 512 7.69 27.87 -18.02
CA ALA A 512 8.83 27.49 -17.20
C ALA A 512 9.53 26.29 -17.82
N LEU A 513 10.87 26.25 -17.69
CA LEU A 513 11.70 25.12 -18.10
C LEU A 513 12.75 24.88 -17.03
N SER A 514 12.83 23.65 -16.53
CA SER A 514 13.80 23.26 -15.53
C SER A 514 14.44 21.94 -15.90
N VAL A 515 15.68 21.75 -15.49
CA VAL A 515 16.38 20.48 -15.53
C VAL A 515 16.70 20.07 -14.11
N PHE A 516 16.66 18.78 -13.83
CA PHE A 516 17.03 18.27 -12.52
C PHE A 516 17.88 17.00 -12.64
N ALA A 517 18.69 16.78 -11.63
CA ALA A 517 19.42 15.55 -11.45
C ALA A 517 19.47 15.21 -9.95
N ASN A 518 19.41 13.94 -9.63
CA ASN A 518 19.63 13.45 -8.29
C ASN A 518 20.42 12.14 -8.29
N ALA A 519 21.10 11.91 -7.18
CA ALA A 519 21.83 10.67 -6.96
C ALA A 519 21.81 10.31 -5.48
N GLY A 520 21.95 9.03 -5.20
CA GLY A 520 22.03 8.53 -3.84
C GLY A 520 22.72 7.19 -3.74
N PHE A 521 23.21 6.95 -2.53
CA PHE A 521 23.77 5.68 -2.09
C PHE A 521 23.13 5.29 -0.77
N ASN A 522 22.80 4.01 -0.63
CA ASN A 522 22.24 3.47 0.61
C ASN A 522 22.88 2.11 0.94
N SER A 523 23.53 2.03 2.10
CA SER A 523 23.96 0.77 2.71
C SER A 523 22.87 0.34 3.69
N ARG A 524 21.87 -0.40 3.19
CA ARG A 524 20.64 -0.77 3.89
C ARG A 524 20.84 -2.02 4.75
N LEU A 525 20.30 -2.00 5.95
CA LEU A 525 20.19 -3.20 6.79
C LEU A 525 19.18 -4.18 6.18
N PRO A 526 19.50 -5.47 6.10
CA PRO A 526 18.50 -6.49 5.89
C PRO A 526 17.42 -6.48 6.98
N TYR A 527 16.23 -6.94 6.66
CA TYR A 527 15.16 -7.07 7.64
C TYR A 527 15.46 -8.14 8.70
N ALA A 528 14.79 -8.04 9.84
CA ALA A 528 14.96 -8.96 10.99
C ALA A 528 14.92 -10.45 10.61
N GLY A 529 14.16 -10.83 9.57
CA GLY A 529 14.09 -12.21 9.10
C GLY A 529 15.39 -12.77 8.52
N VAL A 530 16.34 -11.93 8.12
CA VAL A 530 17.68 -12.35 7.66
C VAL A 530 18.59 -12.65 8.85
N TYR A 531 18.57 -11.79 9.86
CA TYR A 531 19.35 -11.98 11.09
C TYR A 531 18.84 -13.14 11.95
N LEU A 532 17.55 -13.41 11.89
CA LEU A 532 16.80 -14.37 12.67
C LEU A 532 16.18 -15.45 11.77
N ALA A 533 16.97 -15.98 10.83
CA ALA A 533 16.50 -16.92 9.80
C ALA A 533 16.10 -18.28 10.38
N SER A 534 16.81 -18.75 11.41
CA SER A 534 16.56 -20.03 12.07
C SER A 534 15.31 -20.01 12.96
N SER A 535 14.66 -21.14 13.14
CA SER A 535 13.52 -21.31 14.08
C SER A 535 13.98 -21.48 15.54
N ASP A 536 15.23 -21.83 15.75
CA ASP A 536 15.85 -21.82 17.07
C ASP A 536 16.19 -20.37 17.51
N LEU A 537 16.79 -20.20 18.66
CA LEU A 537 17.18 -18.88 19.18
C LEU A 537 18.56 -18.42 18.68
N SER A 538 19.12 -19.07 17.67
CA SER A 538 20.37 -18.65 17.06
C SER A 538 20.21 -17.41 16.18
N ILE A 539 21.28 -16.64 16.06
CA ILE A 539 21.36 -15.48 15.17
C ILE A 539 22.27 -15.81 13.99
N THR A 540 21.94 -15.25 12.83
CA THR A 540 22.79 -15.35 11.65
C THR A 540 23.94 -14.37 11.79
N ASN A 541 25.17 -14.89 11.80
CA ASN A 541 26.39 -14.09 11.83
C ASN A 541 26.78 -13.61 10.43
N ASN A 542 27.60 -12.56 10.35
CA ASN A 542 28.16 -12.03 9.10
C ASN A 542 27.11 -11.61 8.07
N VAL A 543 25.98 -11.08 8.53
CA VAL A 543 24.96 -10.53 7.65
C VAL A 543 25.50 -9.29 6.94
N THR A 544 25.42 -9.28 5.63
CA THR A 544 25.91 -8.20 4.77
C THR A 544 24.79 -7.24 4.41
N ASN A 545 25.05 -5.94 4.49
CA ASN A 545 24.12 -4.92 4.06
C ASN A 545 23.86 -4.98 2.55
N GLU A 546 22.64 -4.69 2.16
CA GLU A 546 22.30 -4.36 0.78
C GLU A 546 22.96 -3.02 0.39
N LYS A 547 23.54 -2.93 -0.80
CA LYS A 547 24.15 -1.71 -1.33
C LYS A 547 23.37 -1.24 -2.55
N ASN A 548 22.81 -0.07 -2.43
CA ASN A 548 21.93 0.50 -3.41
C ASN A 548 22.48 1.83 -3.92
N THR A 549 22.56 1.99 -5.22
CA THR A 549 22.99 3.24 -5.88
C THR A 549 21.94 3.63 -6.90
N LEU A 550 21.56 4.89 -6.91
CA LEU A 550 20.59 5.43 -7.85
C LEU A 550 21.10 6.74 -8.43
N GLY A 551 20.91 6.91 -9.73
CA GLY A 551 21.05 8.18 -10.45
C GLY A 551 19.79 8.45 -11.27
N GLU A 552 19.34 9.69 -11.31
CA GLU A 552 18.21 10.14 -12.10
C GLU A 552 18.45 11.54 -12.64
N MET A 553 17.97 11.81 -13.85
CA MET A 553 17.94 13.14 -14.43
C MET A 553 16.66 13.37 -15.20
N GLY A 554 16.24 14.61 -15.32
CA GLY A 554 15.03 14.92 -16.07
C GLY A 554 14.91 16.40 -16.47
N VAL A 555 13.93 16.60 -17.33
CA VAL A 555 13.53 17.92 -17.84
C VAL A 555 12.05 18.11 -17.53
N ARG A 556 11.70 19.26 -17.01
CA ARG A 556 10.33 19.65 -16.70
C ARG A 556 10.01 20.95 -17.39
N ALA A 557 9.00 20.95 -18.25
CA ALA A 557 8.45 22.13 -18.88
C ALA A 557 7.00 22.33 -18.45
N ALA A 558 6.62 23.56 -18.15
CA ALA A 558 5.27 23.94 -17.81
C ALA A 558 4.87 25.20 -18.59
N TRP A 559 3.60 25.28 -18.96
CA TRP A 559 3.01 26.43 -19.63
C TRP A 559 1.55 26.60 -19.22
N ASN A 560 0.86 27.60 -19.76
CA ASN A 560 -0.53 27.82 -19.40
C ASN A 560 -1.40 26.59 -19.74
N GLY A 561 -2.02 26.03 -18.72
CA GLY A 561 -2.91 24.87 -18.83
C GLY A 561 -2.24 23.54 -19.09
N GLY A 562 -0.89 23.48 -19.14
CA GLY A 562 -0.20 22.23 -19.45
C GLY A 562 1.21 22.10 -18.89
N GLY A 563 1.75 20.90 -19.06
CA GLY A 563 3.14 20.59 -18.70
C GLY A 563 3.57 19.22 -19.17
N VAL A 564 4.87 19.04 -19.26
CA VAL A 564 5.52 17.77 -19.58
C VAL A 564 6.74 17.57 -18.70
N GLU A 565 6.94 16.34 -18.24
CA GLU A 565 8.17 15.91 -17.58
C GLU A 565 8.69 14.65 -18.26
N VAL A 566 9.98 14.65 -18.55
CA VAL A 566 10.71 13.47 -19.03
C VAL A 566 11.85 13.22 -18.07
N SER A 567 12.00 12.01 -17.60
CA SER A 567 13.10 11.59 -16.73
C SER A 567 13.71 10.27 -17.16
N ALA A 568 14.98 10.09 -16.87
CA ALA A 568 15.70 8.84 -17.05
C ALA A 568 16.37 8.45 -15.73
N TYR A 569 16.36 7.16 -15.40
CA TYR A 569 16.96 6.66 -14.17
C TYR A 569 17.77 5.38 -14.40
N ILE A 570 18.71 5.18 -13.49
CA ILE A 570 19.49 3.95 -13.34
C ILE A 570 19.64 3.65 -11.85
N ALA A 571 19.31 2.42 -11.44
CA ALA A 571 19.42 1.96 -10.08
C ALA A 571 20.11 0.58 -10.04
N SER A 572 21.21 0.49 -9.31
CA SER A 572 21.93 -0.75 -9.06
C SER A 572 21.60 -1.25 -7.66
N TRP A 573 21.14 -2.47 -7.56
CA TRP A 573 20.82 -3.16 -6.31
C TRP A 573 21.77 -4.32 -6.12
N ARG A 574 22.52 -4.32 -5.02
CA ARG A 574 23.56 -5.32 -4.75
C ARG A 574 23.39 -5.94 -3.38
N ASN A 575 23.77 -7.20 -3.27
CA ASN A 575 23.75 -8.01 -2.06
C ASN A 575 22.36 -8.19 -1.45
N LYS A 576 21.29 -8.22 -2.28
CA LYS A 576 19.96 -8.56 -1.77
C LYS A 576 19.96 -9.97 -1.22
N THR A 577 19.36 -10.12 -0.04
CA THR A 577 19.03 -11.43 0.54
C THR A 577 17.55 -11.70 0.37
N LEU A 578 17.20 -12.83 -0.20
CA LEU A 578 15.82 -13.30 -0.36
C LEU A 578 15.65 -14.60 0.42
N THR A 579 14.60 -14.71 1.23
CA THR A 579 14.22 -15.93 1.93
C THR A 579 12.88 -16.42 1.42
N VAL A 580 12.82 -17.67 0.97
CA VAL A 580 11.61 -18.32 0.43
C VAL A 580 11.35 -19.59 1.23
N ASN A 581 10.09 -19.86 1.57
CA ASN A 581 9.70 -21.15 2.12
C ASN A 581 9.50 -22.13 0.97
N ILE A 582 10.21 -23.25 0.99
CA ILE A 582 10.02 -24.32 0.01
C ILE A 582 8.96 -25.26 0.53
N ALA A 583 7.84 -25.40 -0.20
CA ALA A 583 6.88 -26.46 0.04
C ALA A 583 7.49 -27.81 -0.38
N LYS A 584 7.55 -28.76 0.53
CA LYS A 584 8.10 -30.08 0.28
C LYS A 584 7.02 -31.16 0.15
N ARG A 585 7.45 -32.30 -0.42
CA ARG A 585 6.65 -33.52 -0.54
C ARG A 585 6.34 -34.09 0.84
N ALA A 586 5.28 -34.94 0.90
CA ALA A 586 4.96 -35.70 2.10
C ALA A 586 6.21 -36.40 2.67
N ASN A 587 6.41 -36.30 3.99
CA ASN A 587 7.54 -36.85 4.77
C ASN A 587 8.91 -36.14 4.65
N GLU A 588 8.98 -34.94 4.05
CA GLU A 588 10.19 -34.14 4.07
C GLU A 588 10.03 -32.94 5.04
N ALA A 589 11.07 -32.67 5.86
CA ALA A 589 11.07 -31.52 6.74
C ALA A 589 10.89 -30.21 5.94
N ALA A 590 10.10 -29.28 6.43
CA ALA A 590 9.95 -28.00 5.80
C ALA A 590 11.30 -27.29 5.70
N GLU A 591 11.69 -26.83 4.51
CA GLU A 591 12.95 -26.13 4.28
C GLU A 591 12.70 -24.66 4.02
N LYS A 592 13.62 -23.84 4.51
CA LYS A 592 13.77 -22.45 4.09
C LYS A 592 14.91 -22.36 3.10
N PHE A 593 14.66 -21.67 2.00
CA PHE A 593 15.66 -21.35 1.01
C PHE A 593 16.04 -19.88 1.14
N GLN A 594 17.30 -19.62 1.38
CA GLN A 594 17.83 -18.25 1.44
C GLN A 594 18.84 -18.07 0.31
N ILE A 595 18.66 -17.02 -0.47
CA ILE A 595 19.63 -16.56 -1.45
C ILE A 595 20.27 -15.30 -0.92
N THR A 596 21.59 -15.24 -0.96
CA THR A 596 22.38 -14.05 -0.64
C THR A 596 23.13 -13.58 -1.87
N GLY A 597 23.38 -12.27 -1.97
CA GLY A 597 24.17 -11.71 -3.05
C GLY A 597 23.45 -11.58 -4.38
N LEU A 598 22.11 -11.51 -4.38
CA LEU A 598 21.35 -11.14 -5.57
C LEU A 598 21.67 -9.71 -5.98
N ASN A 599 22.03 -9.52 -7.24
CA ASN A 599 22.29 -8.22 -7.84
C ASN A 599 21.35 -7.98 -9.01
N ALA A 600 20.85 -6.76 -9.13
CA ALA A 600 19.97 -6.37 -10.22
C ALA A 600 20.24 -4.93 -10.66
N LEU A 601 20.02 -4.67 -11.96
CA LEU A 601 20.09 -3.36 -12.57
C LEU A 601 18.72 -2.95 -13.10
N HIS A 602 18.22 -1.83 -12.63
CA HIS A 602 16.97 -1.23 -13.08
C HIS A 602 17.28 0.08 -13.79
N LYS A 603 16.84 0.23 -15.02
CA LYS A 603 16.98 1.46 -15.81
C LYS A 603 15.73 1.72 -16.64
N GLY A 604 15.43 2.99 -16.87
CA GLY A 604 14.25 3.33 -17.67
C GLY A 604 14.14 4.82 -17.95
N VAL A 605 13.22 5.13 -18.85
CA VAL A 605 12.79 6.49 -19.21
C VAL A 605 11.30 6.59 -18.95
N GLU A 606 10.88 7.69 -18.33
CA GLU A 606 9.50 7.99 -18.00
C GLU A 606 9.09 9.34 -18.59
N LEU A 607 7.86 9.41 -19.05
CA LEU A 607 7.22 10.63 -19.57
C LEU A 607 5.87 10.81 -18.91
N THR A 608 5.58 12.03 -18.47
CA THR A 608 4.24 12.47 -18.09
C THR A 608 3.91 13.76 -18.80
N ALA A 609 2.70 13.89 -19.29
CA ALA A 609 2.21 15.09 -19.94
C ALA A 609 0.77 15.36 -19.56
N HIS A 610 0.40 16.62 -19.48
CA HIS A 610 -0.99 17.01 -19.32
C HIS A 610 -1.26 18.33 -20.03
N GLN A 611 -2.49 18.50 -20.52
CA GLN A 611 -2.94 19.72 -21.18
C GLN A 611 -4.44 19.94 -20.98
N ASN A 612 -4.81 21.13 -20.59
CA ASN A 612 -6.19 21.60 -20.74
C ASN A 612 -6.38 22.00 -22.20
N LEU A 613 -7.15 21.22 -22.94
CA LEU A 613 -7.47 21.50 -24.36
C LEU A 613 -8.50 22.62 -24.46
N THR A 614 -9.44 22.64 -23.53
CA THR A 614 -10.45 23.67 -23.33
C THR A 614 -10.67 23.88 -21.83
N ASP A 615 -11.56 24.80 -21.44
CA ASP A 615 -11.94 25.02 -20.04
C ASP A 615 -12.68 23.80 -19.44
N TRP A 616 -13.23 22.95 -20.27
CA TRP A 616 -14.01 21.78 -19.87
C TRP A 616 -13.35 20.43 -20.20
N LEU A 617 -12.23 20.41 -20.96
CA LEU A 617 -11.57 19.17 -21.39
C LEU A 617 -10.08 19.19 -21.03
N ARG A 618 -9.66 18.22 -20.23
CA ARG A 618 -8.26 17.98 -19.87
C ARG A 618 -7.81 16.60 -20.34
N VAL A 619 -6.61 16.54 -20.88
CA VAL A 619 -5.90 15.30 -21.27
C VAL A 619 -4.70 15.13 -20.38
N LYS A 620 -4.45 13.91 -19.94
CA LYS A 620 -3.18 13.46 -19.37
C LYS A 620 -2.68 12.28 -20.19
N ALA A 621 -1.37 12.14 -20.30
CA ALA A 621 -0.72 10.99 -20.92
C ALA A 621 0.55 10.63 -20.16
N TYR A 622 0.92 9.36 -20.18
CA TYR A 622 2.16 8.88 -19.61
C TYR A 622 2.75 7.74 -20.42
N ALA A 623 4.06 7.57 -20.32
CA ALA A 623 4.76 6.42 -20.85
C ALA A 623 5.95 6.06 -19.95
N MET A 624 6.31 4.79 -19.91
CA MET A 624 7.54 4.28 -19.35
C MET A 624 8.09 3.18 -20.26
N LEU A 625 9.38 3.27 -20.54
CA LEU A 625 10.17 2.22 -21.17
C LEU A 625 11.32 1.87 -20.24
N ALA A 626 11.37 0.65 -19.78
CA ALA A 626 12.35 0.20 -18.79
C ALA A 626 12.97 -1.14 -19.16
N SER A 627 14.08 -1.44 -18.48
CA SER A 627 14.73 -2.74 -18.50
C SER A 627 15.24 -3.03 -17.08
N TRP A 628 14.67 -4.04 -16.44
CA TRP A 628 15.03 -4.47 -15.10
C TRP A 628 15.48 -5.93 -15.17
N LYS A 629 16.75 -6.14 -14.84
CA LYS A 629 17.37 -7.46 -15.00
C LYS A 629 18.29 -7.82 -13.84
N GLY A 630 18.31 -9.11 -13.52
CA GLY A 630 19.36 -9.69 -12.69
C GLY A 630 20.74 -9.55 -13.35
N GLU A 631 21.76 -9.19 -12.59
CA GLU A 631 23.15 -9.13 -13.03
C GLU A 631 23.93 -10.36 -12.59
N SER A 632 23.66 -10.81 -11.37
CA SER A 632 24.23 -12.04 -10.83
C SER A 632 23.39 -12.54 -9.66
N CYS A 633 23.37 -13.83 -9.48
CA CYS A 633 22.84 -14.45 -8.27
C CYS A 633 24.00 -14.92 -7.37
N GLY A 634 23.74 -14.85 -6.09
CA GLY A 634 24.63 -15.43 -5.10
C GLY A 634 24.38 -16.93 -4.92
N LYS A 635 24.80 -17.43 -3.77
CA LYS A 635 24.53 -18.81 -3.36
C LYS A 635 23.14 -18.92 -2.76
N GLY A 636 22.42 -19.98 -3.12
CA GLY A 636 21.21 -20.42 -2.45
C GLY A 636 21.58 -21.44 -1.37
N ILE A 637 21.03 -21.28 -0.18
CA ILE A 637 21.25 -22.18 0.94
C ILE A 637 19.90 -22.65 1.44
N THR A 638 19.71 -23.98 1.53
CA THR A 638 18.55 -24.54 2.24
C THR A 638 18.89 -24.83 3.68
N TYR A 639 17.97 -24.41 4.54
CA TYR A 639 18.05 -24.66 5.98
C TYR A 639 16.89 -25.57 6.38
N ASP A 640 17.16 -26.50 7.28
CA ASP A 640 16.11 -27.15 8.02
C ASP A 640 15.34 -26.09 8.81
N SER A 641 14.04 -25.99 8.59
CA SER A 641 13.23 -24.93 9.22
C SER A 641 13.05 -25.13 10.74
N TYR A 642 13.42 -26.31 11.25
CA TYR A 642 13.30 -26.69 12.66
C TYR A 642 14.60 -26.46 13.42
N SER A 643 15.70 -27.01 12.92
CA SER A 643 17.02 -26.93 13.55
C SER A 643 17.86 -25.74 13.10
N GLY A 644 17.49 -25.12 11.97
CA GLY A 644 18.29 -24.09 11.34
C GLY A 644 19.59 -24.59 10.71
N ALA A 645 19.82 -25.91 10.71
CA ALA A 645 21.00 -26.49 10.12
C ALA A 645 21.05 -26.29 8.61
N THR A 646 22.18 -25.94 8.06
CA THR A 646 22.39 -25.89 6.60
C THR A 646 22.28 -27.31 6.05
N LEU A 647 21.31 -27.52 5.16
CA LEU A 647 21.09 -28.81 4.51
C LEU A 647 21.85 -28.92 3.19
N LYS A 648 21.82 -27.86 2.38
CA LYS A 648 22.46 -27.87 1.07
C LYS A 648 22.75 -26.46 0.57
N GLU A 649 23.87 -26.28 -0.14
CA GLU A 649 24.19 -25.09 -0.93
C GLU A 649 23.93 -25.35 -2.40
N TYR A 650 23.38 -24.35 -3.09
CA TYR A 650 23.12 -24.39 -4.52
C TYR A 650 23.75 -23.18 -5.21
N ALA A 651 24.18 -23.37 -6.45
CA ALA A 651 24.33 -22.24 -7.37
C ALA A 651 22.91 -21.81 -7.83
N VAL A 652 22.67 -20.52 -7.87
CA VAL A 652 21.43 -19.95 -8.43
C VAL A 652 21.81 -19.06 -9.59
N TYR A 653 21.16 -19.25 -10.72
CA TYR A 653 21.46 -18.55 -11.96
C TYR A 653 20.35 -17.56 -12.30
N CYS A 654 20.66 -16.27 -12.32
CA CYS A 654 19.71 -15.19 -12.66
C CYS A 654 20.29 -14.12 -13.61
N ASN A 655 21.42 -14.42 -14.26
CA ASN A 655 22.04 -13.49 -15.20
C ASN A 655 21.08 -13.17 -16.35
N ASN A 656 20.86 -11.87 -16.60
CA ASN A 656 19.91 -11.34 -17.58
C ASN A 656 18.44 -11.73 -17.39
N LEU A 657 18.09 -12.40 -16.28
CA LEU A 657 16.71 -12.72 -15.94
C LEU A 657 15.91 -11.43 -15.69
N HIS A 658 14.80 -11.27 -16.38
CA HIS A 658 13.93 -10.12 -16.16
C HIS A 658 13.28 -10.16 -14.77
N VAL A 659 13.18 -9.00 -14.14
CA VAL A 659 12.46 -8.85 -12.87
C VAL A 659 10.97 -9.03 -13.13
N GLY A 660 10.35 -9.93 -12.38
CA GLY A 660 8.95 -10.28 -12.53
C GLY A 660 7.98 -9.38 -11.79
N ASP A 661 6.69 -9.66 -11.92
CA ASP A 661 5.57 -9.06 -11.22
C ASP A 661 5.34 -7.55 -11.49
N ALA A 662 5.98 -6.98 -12.51
CA ALA A 662 5.72 -5.60 -12.92
C ALA A 662 6.02 -5.38 -14.41
N PRO A 663 5.25 -4.54 -15.12
CA PRO A 663 5.48 -4.24 -16.54
C PRO A 663 6.70 -3.34 -16.71
N GLN A 664 7.57 -3.71 -17.65
CA GLN A 664 8.73 -2.91 -18.02
C GLN A 664 8.41 -1.87 -19.11
N THR A 665 7.26 -2.03 -19.76
CA THR A 665 6.67 -1.05 -20.69
C THR A 665 5.27 -0.69 -20.24
N GLN A 666 5.03 0.59 -20.00
CA GLN A 666 3.71 1.14 -19.65
C GLN A 666 3.42 2.38 -20.47
N TYR A 667 2.19 2.55 -20.89
CA TYR A 667 1.71 3.81 -21.45
C TYR A 667 0.21 3.93 -21.26
N GLY A 668 -0.27 5.16 -21.23
CA GLY A 668 -1.68 5.40 -21.04
C GLY A 668 -2.08 6.86 -21.21
N ALA A 669 -3.36 7.07 -21.23
CA ALA A 669 -3.97 8.38 -21.33
C ALA A 669 -5.26 8.46 -20.51
N GLU A 670 -5.58 9.65 -20.03
CA GLU A 670 -6.81 9.95 -19.30
C GLU A 670 -7.44 11.21 -19.89
N LEU A 671 -8.69 11.12 -20.28
CA LEU A 671 -9.53 12.21 -20.73
C LEU A 671 -10.50 12.58 -19.61
N ASN A 672 -10.49 13.82 -19.15
CA ASN A 672 -11.41 14.35 -18.16
C ASN A 672 -12.20 15.51 -18.76
N ALA A 673 -13.51 15.36 -18.79
CA ALA A 673 -14.42 16.40 -19.28
C ALA A 673 -15.38 16.83 -18.16
N THR A 674 -15.62 18.14 -18.01
CA THR A 674 -16.58 18.69 -17.06
C THR A 674 -17.42 19.74 -17.76
N PHE A 675 -18.68 19.44 -17.99
CA PHE A 675 -19.62 20.31 -18.70
C PHE A 675 -20.52 21.04 -17.70
N PRO A 676 -20.44 22.37 -17.59
CA PRO A 676 -21.39 23.12 -16.79
C PRO A 676 -22.78 23.06 -17.44
N ILE A 677 -23.79 22.62 -16.71
CA ILE A 677 -25.16 22.53 -17.16
C ILE A 677 -25.95 23.67 -16.53
N LYS A 678 -26.09 24.77 -17.23
CA LYS A 678 -26.96 25.87 -16.80
C LYS A 678 -28.41 25.48 -17.03
N GLY A 679 -29.18 25.26 -15.96
CA GLY A 679 -30.65 25.25 -16.03
C GLY A 679 -31.33 23.97 -16.44
N LEU A 680 -30.76 22.79 -16.28
CA LEU A 680 -31.43 21.51 -16.58
C LEU A 680 -32.61 21.23 -15.64
N LEU A 681 -32.56 21.75 -14.41
CA LEU A 681 -33.69 21.76 -13.50
C LEU A 681 -34.20 23.20 -13.37
N LYS A 682 -35.51 23.41 -13.58
CA LYS A 682 -36.20 24.73 -13.44
C LYS A 682 -36.05 25.39 -12.06
N ARG A 683 -35.29 24.76 -11.16
CA ARG A 683 -34.89 25.25 -9.86
C ARG A 683 -33.34 25.41 -9.74
N GLY A 684 -32.70 25.85 -10.81
CA GLY A 684 -31.28 26.11 -10.84
C GLY A 684 -30.86 27.07 -9.70
N MET A 685 -30.37 26.53 -8.60
CA MET A 685 -29.88 27.29 -7.45
C MET A 685 -28.37 27.55 -7.54
N GLY A 686 -27.72 27.45 -8.71
CA GLY A 686 -26.34 27.83 -8.72
C GLY A 686 -25.52 27.54 -9.97
N LYS A 687 -24.39 28.20 -10.04
CA LYS A 687 -23.33 28.03 -11.06
C LYS A 687 -22.58 26.69 -10.99
N THR A 688 -22.99 25.77 -10.10
CA THR A 688 -22.28 24.54 -9.73
C THR A 688 -22.82 23.27 -10.39
N ASP A 689 -23.90 23.35 -11.13
CA ASP A 689 -24.47 22.19 -11.83
C ASP A 689 -23.55 21.78 -13.00
N ASN A 690 -22.98 20.58 -12.92
CA ASN A 690 -22.14 20.05 -13.99
C ASN A 690 -22.28 18.54 -14.14
N VAL A 691 -22.06 18.07 -15.35
CA VAL A 691 -21.80 16.65 -15.64
C VAL A 691 -20.34 16.49 -15.93
N TYR A 692 -19.73 15.47 -15.34
CA TYR A 692 -18.36 15.12 -15.64
C TYR A 692 -18.25 13.71 -16.19
N ALA A 693 -17.24 13.49 -17.02
CA ALA A 693 -16.90 12.18 -17.55
C ALA A 693 -15.37 12.05 -17.53
N SER A 694 -14.91 10.85 -17.19
CA SER A 694 -13.50 10.47 -17.27
C SER A 694 -13.40 9.15 -18.02
N VAL A 695 -12.45 9.05 -18.94
CA VAL A 695 -12.07 7.80 -19.57
C VAL A 695 -10.56 7.67 -19.42
N SER A 696 -10.11 6.54 -18.86
CA SER A 696 -8.69 6.21 -18.77
C SER A 696 -8.38 4.98 -19.61
N TRP A 697 -7.19 4.98 -20.19
CA TRP A 697 -6.59 3.87 -20.90
C TRP A 697 -5.22 3.59 -20.33
N ASN A 698 -4.98 2.34 -19.96
CA ASN A 698 -3.71 1.86 -19.41
C ASN A 698 -3.25 0.63 -20.19
N ALA A 699 -2.03 0.63 -20.67
CA ALA A 699 -1.40 -0.47 -21.38
C ALA A 699 -0.16 -0.94 -20.62
N ASN A 700 -0.03 -2.26 -20.48
CA ASN A 700 1.08 -2.92 -19.81
C ASN A 700 1.65 -3.99 -20.72
N ALA A 701 2.97 -3.96 -20.91
CA ALA A 701 3.70 -4.89 -21.75
C ALA A 701 5.06 -5.22 -21.12
N ASP A 702 5.74 -6.18 -21.70
CA ASP A 702 7.04 -6.67 -21.23
C ASP A 702 7.01 -7.03 -19.74
N MET A 703 5.98 -7.78 -19.39
CA MET A 703 5.81 -8.35 -18.05
C MET A 703 6.34 -9.78 -18.03
N TYR A 704 6.91 -10.14 -16.90
CA TYR A 704 7.43 -11.50 -16.67
C TYR A 704 6.87 -12.05 -15.36
N ALA A 705 6.70 -13.36 -15.30
CA ALA A 705 6.36 -14.04 -14.06
C ALA A 705 7.49 -13.88 -13.03
N ASP A 706 7.13 -13.87 -11.75
CA ASP A 706 8.16 -13.87 -10.69
C ASP A 706 8.91 -15.19 -10.72
N PHE A 707 10.21 -15.15 -10.66
CA PHE A 707 11.01 -16.37 -10.74
C PHE A 707 11.01 -17.13 -9.41
N GLU A 708 10.97 -18.45 -9.47
CA GLU A 708 11.15 -19.32 -8.32
C GLU A 708 12.64 -19.66 -8.18
N PRO A 709 13.34 -19.12 -7.16
CA PRO A 709 14.78 -19.27 -7.06
C PRO A 709 15.26 -20.72 -6.98
N SER A 710 14.47 -21.60 -6.35
CA SER A 710 14.81 -23.02 -6.20
C SER A 710 14.78 -23.79 -7.52
N SER A 711 14.13 -23.26 -8.55
CA SER A 711 14.09 -23.85 -9.88
C SER A 711 15.25 -23.41 -10.80
N ARG A 712 16.02 -22.38 -10.40
CA ARG A 712 17.10 -21.77 -11.19
C ARG A 712 18.48 -22.34 -10.87
N THR A 713 18.64 -23.65 -11.06
CA THR A 713 19.86 -24.39 -10.67
C THR A 713 20.81 -24.67 -11.81
N LYS A 714 20.47 -24.29 -13.06
CA LYS A 714 21.29 -24.48 -14.26
C LYS A 714 21.54 -23.14 -14.94
N GLU A 715 22.74 -22.93 -15.44
CA GLU A 715 23.11 -21.73 -16.21
C GLU A 715 22.33 -21.63 -17.54
N THR A 716 21.84 -22.76 -18.04
CA THR A 716 21.06 -22.86 -19.28
C THR A 716 19.57 -22.57 -19.09
N ASP A 717 19.11 -22.35 -17.86
CA ASP A 717 17.72 -21.99 -17.59
C ASP A 717 17.40 -20.67 -18.30
N GLY A 718 16.33 -20.67 -19.11
CA GLY A 718 15.89 -19.52 -19.90
C GLY A 718 15.36 -18.37 -19.04
N ASP A 719 14.81 -17.34 -19.69
CA ASP A 719 14.13 -16.25 -18.99
C ASP A 719 12.82 -16.75 -18.33
N ALA A 720 12.28 -15.99 -17.40
CA ALA A 720 10.98 -16.28 -16.82
C ALA A 720 9.87 -16.16 -17.88
N TYR A 721 8.75 -16.85 -17.68
CA TYR A 721 7.62 -16.79 -18.60
C TYR A 721 7.17 -15.35 -18.83
N LYS A 722 7.20 -14.92 -20.10
CA LYS A 722 6.75 -13.59 -20.49
C LYS A 722 5.23 -13.57 -20.59
N LEU A 723 4.61 -12.74 -19.77
CA LEU A 723 3.15 -12.58 -19.72
C LEU A 723 2.64 -11.80 -20.95
N PRO A 724 1.46 -12.13 -21.48
CA PRO A 724 0.83 -11.38 -22.54
C PRO A 724 0.61 -9.91 -22.17
N SER A 725 0.84 -9.00 -23.11
CA SER A 725 0.50 -7.59 -22.94
C SER A 725 -1.02 -7.39 -22.92
N TYR A 726 -1.47 -6.33 -22.22
CA TYR A 726 -2.89 -6.04 -22.14
C TYR A 726 -3.19 -4.54 -22.07
N HIS A 727 -4.42 -4.19 -22.43
CA HIS A 727 -4.96 -2.85 -22.42
C HIS A 727 -6.23 -2.81 -21.58
N LEU A 728 -6.31 -1.87 -20.64
CA LEU A 728 -7.50 -1.65 -19.81
C LEU A 728 -8.06 -0.28 -20.09
N PHE A 729 -9.37 -0.21 -20.16
CA PHE A 729 -10.13 1.03 -20.30
C PHE A 729 -11.12 1.11 -19.14
N ASP A 730 -11.10 2.24 -18.43
CA ASP A 730 -12.05 2.53 -17.37
C ASP A 730 -12.82 3.80 -17.72
N ALA A 731 -14.08 3.87 -17.33
CA ALA A 731 -14.92 5.03 -17.57
C ALA A 731 -15.70 5.40 -16.32
N THR A 732 -15.78 6.69 -16.03
CA THR A 732 -16.60 7.24 -14.96
C THR A 732 -17.46 8.37 -15.52
N VAL A 733 -18.72 8.41 -15.14
CA VAL A 733 -19.62 9.51 -15.43
C VAL A 733 -20.31 9.92 -14.13
N GLY A 734 -20.51 11.22 -13.96
CA GLY A 734 -21.22 11.70 -12.79
C GLY A 734 -21.87 13.05 -13.02
N TRP A 735 -22.81 13.36 -12.14
CA TRP A 735 -23.57 14.58 -12.13
C TRP A 735 -23.53 15.23 -10.74
N ASN A 736 -23.08 16.48 -10.71
CA ASN A 736 -23.10 17.33 -9.53
C ASN A 736 -24.25 18.33 -9.66
N THR A 737 -25.07 18.44 -8.62
CA THR A 737 -26.15 19.43 -8.56
C THR A 737 -26.39 19.88 -7.13
N MET A 738 -26.80 21.13 -6.97
CA MET A 738 -27.21 21.66 -5.66
C MET A 738 -28.68 21.32 -5.44
N VAL A 739 -28.97 20.48 -4.44
CA VAL A 739 -30.35 20.04 -4.13
C VAL A 739 -31.02 20.91 -3.06
N ALA A 740 -30.21 21.58 -2.20
CA ALA A 740 -30.66 22.55 -1.23
C ALA A 740 -29.53 23.56 -0.98
N LYS A 741 -29.83 24.69 -0.31
CA LYS A 741 -28.81 25.67 0.07
C LYS A 741 -27.75 24.99 0.96
N GLY A 742 -26.48 25.01 0.51
CA GLY A 742 -25.39 24.35 1.21
C GLY A 742 -25.37 22.82 1.10
N VAL A 743 -26.20 22.20 0.20
CA VAL A 743 -26.21 20.74 0.00
C VAL A 743 -25.99 20.43 -1.47
N MET A 744 -24.83 19.87 -1.77
CA MET A 744 -24.45 19.41 -3.10
C MET A 744 -24.61 17.89 -3.18
N MET A 745 -25.33 17.42 -4.19
CA MET A 745 -25.49 16.01 -4.52
C MET A 745 -24.59 15.66 -5.70
N ASN A 746 -23.89 14.53 -5.59
CA ASN A 746 -23.15 13.90 -6.67
C ASN A 746 -23.67 12.47 -6.87
N ILE A 747 -24.17 12.17 -8.07
CA ILE A 747 -24.48 10.79 -8.50
C ILE A 747 -23.42 10.40 -9.51
N PHE A 748 -22.84 9.21 -9.38
CA PHE A 748 -21.82 8.75 -10.29
C PHE A 748 -21.92 7.25 -10.58
N ALA A 749 -21.44 6.85 -11.74
CA ALA A 749 -21.28 5.47 -12.15
C ALA A 749 -19.87 5.28 -12.72
N THR A 750 -19.26 4.16 -12.38
CA THR A 750 -17.93 3.78 -12.88
C THR A 750 -17.98 2.38 -13.49
N CYS A 751 -17.28 2.19 -14.59
CA CYS A 751 -17.04 0.90 -15.21
C CYS A 751 -15.54 0.69 -15.31
N THR A 752 -15.01 -0.33 -14.65
CA THR A 752 -13.62 -0.77 -14.80
C THR A 752 -13.54 -1.92 -15.79
N ASN A 753 -12.40 -2.02 -16.49
CA ASN A 753 -12.20 -2.99 -17.58
C ASN A 753 -13.37 -2.98 -18.58
N LEU A 754 -13.68 -1.82 -19.15
CA LEU A 754 -14.87 -1.54 -19.98
C LEU A 754 -15.08 -2.56 -21.10
N PHE A 755 -13.99 -3.05 -21.72
CA PHE A 755 -14.04 -4.00 -22.84
C PHE A 755 -13.90 -5.46 -22.41
N ASP A 756 -13.91 -5.74 -21.09
CA ASP A 756 -13.79 -7.08 -20.50
C ASP A 756 -12.54 -7.82 -20.95
N ALA A 757 -11.40 -7.11 -21.01
CA ALA A 757 -10.12 -7.72 -21.36
C ALA A 757 -9.81 -8.89 -20.42
N PHE A 758 -9.37 -10.00 -21.01
CA PHE A 758 -8.87 -11.16 -20.28
C PHE A 758 -7.35 -11.06 -20.19
N TYR A 759 -6.81 -10.93 -18.98
CA TYR A 759 -5.39 -10.65 -18.78
C TYR A 759 -4.84 -11.30 -17.50
N ILE A 760 -3.54 -11.53 -17.51
CA ILE A 760 -2.79 -12.02 -16.36
C ILE A 760 -2.23 -10.81 -15.61
N GLN A 761 -2.55 -10.71 -14.32
CA GLN A 761 -2.09 -9.63 -13.47
C GLN A 761 -0.65 -9.87 -12.97
N ARG A 762 -0.39 -11.07 -12.48
CA ARG A 762 0.88 -11.49 -11.89
C ARG A 762 0.92 -13.00 -11.73
N GLY A 763 2.08 -13.54 -11.42
CA GLY A 763 2.19 -14.95 -11.09
C GLY A 763 3.62 -15.43 -11.00
N ILE A 764 3.77 -16.72 -10.74
CA ILE A 764 5.03 -17.40 -10.49
C ILE A 764 5.39 -18.22 -11.71
N ASP A 765 6.64 -18.14 -12.10
CA ASP A 765 7.22 -18.90 -13.19
C ASP A 765 7.28 -20.39 -12.87
N GLY A 766 6.91 -21.21 -13.82
CA GLY A 766 6.95 -22.66 -13.67
C GLY A 766 8.29 -23.26 -14.16
N LYS A 767 8.44 -24.57 -14.00
CA LYS A 767 9.67 -25.29 -14.35
C LYS A 767 10.02 -25.24 -15.85
N SER A 768 9.03 -25.11 -16.72
CA SER A 768 9.22 -25.07 -18.17
C SER A 768 9.24 -23.67 -18.74
N HIS A 769 9.06 -22.64 -17.90
CA HIS A 769 9.02 -21.24 -18.29
C HIS A 769 7.96 -20.94 -19.35
N ASP A 770 6.79 -21.60 -19.24
CA ASP A 770 5.69 -21.54 -20.18
C ASP A 770 4.32 -21.40 -19.49
N LEU A 771 3.27 -21.17 -20.27
CA LEU A 771 1.90 -21.02 -19.77
C LEU A 771 1.36 -22.30 -19.10
N ALA A 772 1.82 -23.47 -19.50
CA ALA A 772 1.34 -24.75 -18.96
C ALA A 772 1.79 -24.96 -17.51
N THR A 773 3.00 -24.51 -17.18
CA THR A 773 3.57 -24.63 -15.83
C THR A 773 3.42 -23.38 -15.00
N PHE A 774 3.05 -22.24 -15.60
CA PHE A 774 2.78 -20.98 -14.93
C PHE A 774 1.61 -21.11 -13.95
N ARG A 775 1.71 -20.39 -12.83
CA ARG A 775 0.64 -20.20 -11.84
C ARG A 775 0.47 -18.74 -11.55
N GLY A 776 -0.78 -18.24 -11.52
CA GLY A 776 -0.96 -16.80 -11.30
C GLY A 776 -2.39 -16.37 -10.97
N TYR A 777 -2.56 -15.05 -11.00
CA TYR A 777 -3.82 -14.36 -10.77
C TYR A 777 -4.23 -13.63 -12.04
N TRP A 778 -5.47 -13.88 -12.49
CA TRP A 778 -6.07 -13.18 -13.61
C TRP A 778 -6.82 -11.95 -13.13
N GLY A 779 -6.81 -10.93 -13.95
CA GLY A 779 -7.44 -9.67 -13.66
C GLY A 779 -8.96 -9.74 -13.62
N ALA A 780 -9.56 -8.75 -12.94
CA ALA A 780 -11.00 -8.65 -12.78
C ALA A 780 -11.72 -8.52 -14.14
N PRO A 781 -12.94 -9.06 -14.28
CA PRO A 781 -13.82 -8.81 -15.41
C PRO A 781 -14.24 -7.34 -15.46
N ARG A 782 -15.01 -6.98 -16.49
CA ARG A 782 -15.73 -5.71 -16.49
C ARG A 782 -16.60 -5.62 -15.24
N MET A 783 -16.42 -4.55 -14.46
CA MET A 783 -17.18 -4.32 -13.23
C MET A 783 -17.82 -2.95 -13.24
N TRP A 784 -19.10 -2.90 -12.83
CA TRP A 784 -19.85 -1.67 -12.67
C TRP A 784 -20.01 -1.31 -11.21
N SER A 785 -19.96 -0.03 -10.93
CA SER A 785 -20.34 0.52 -9.63
C SER A 785 -21.17 1.80 -9.80
N ILE A 786 -22.02 2.06 -8.82
CA ILE A 786 -22.82 3.27 -8.76
C ILE A 786 -22.74 3.85 -7.35
N GLY A 787 -22.79 5.18 -7.24
CA GLY A 787 -22.74 5.82 -5.93
C GLY A 787 -23.50 7.15 -5.91
N LEU A 788 -23.91 7.50 -4.69
CA LEU A 788 -24.51 8.78 -4.32
C LEU A 788 -23.66 9.41 -3.22
N ARG A 789 -23.35 10.68 -3.35
CA ARG A 789 -22.67 11.48 -2.34
C ARG A 789 -23.40 12.78 -2.09
N LEU A 790 -23.62 13.11 -0.83
CA LEU A 790 -24.18 14.39 -0.38
C LEU A 790 -23.10 15.11 0.40
N ASN A 791 -22.74 16.33 -0.02
CA ASN A 791 -21.81 17.21 0.69
C ASN A 791 -22.59 18.38 1.29
N PHE A 792 -22.30 18.70 2.52
CA PHE A 792 -22.91 19.76 3.32
C PHE A 792 -21.85 20.82 3.65
N GLN A 793 -22.17 22.11 3.41
CA GLN A 793 -21.31 23.26 3.70
C GLN A 793 -22.06 24.33 4.48
#